data_e90a5de704e7b9e21e6d6a7af9f5d7e3
#
_entry.id   e90a5de704e7b9e21e6d6a7af9f5d7e3
#
_cell.length_a   1.000
_cell.length_b   1.000
_cell.length_c   1.000
_cell.angle_alpha   90.00
_cell.angle_beta   90.00
_cell.angle_gamma   90.00
#
_symmetry.space_group_name_H-M   'P 1'
#
loop_
_entity.id
_entity.type
_entity.pdbx_description
1 polymer ?
#
loop_
_entity_poly.entity_id
_entity_poly.type
_entity_poly.pdbx_seq_one_letter_code
_entity_poly.pdbx_strand_id
1 'polypeptide(L)'
;MLERATDDSGAGVNTLNDRGHNGASGLPDFPGSREIQGGAPTPALPSPMLNALAYTDSFAQRHIGPDSRDWREMLSVLGYSTLDELIEATVPTAIRLRQPLHLEAGKAEYEALAELQEIARENQVFRSFIGLGYYNCITPPVIQRNILENPAWYTQYTPYQPEIAQGRLEALLNFQTMVTDLTGLEIANASLLDEGTAAAEALSMSYGLCKTGAKAFWVSEDCLPQTIEVVKTRAQALGIEIIVGNHRTFQFDQPVFGVLLQYPTTDGVIWDYRDVCDRAHAAGALVTVAADLLSLTLLTPPGEFGADIAVGSTQRFGVPLGYGGPHAAYFATREAFKRQIPGRLVGVSKDVHGNPALRLSLQTREQHIRRDKATSNICTAQVLLAVIASTYAVYHGPTGLRRIAERVHQLTVLLAEGLKRLGYSLPNQPFFDTLRIEVGDRAAKIIRRAHSHHINLRQIDDRTVGISLDETVSSDDLMALLEIFAADQPPHFTPEELAHTLTAGMMIGAIPSELTRSSSYLTHPVFNRYHSETELLRYLYRLQLKDLSLTSAMIPLGSCTMKLNATAEMVPVTWPEFGQIHPFAPLEQTQGYQTLFEQLEQWLAEITGFAGISLQPNAGSQGEYSGLLVIRKYHESRGESHRTVCLIPQSAHGTNPASAVMAGMQVVAVACDADGNIDVADLQAKAEQHRDRLAALMVTYPSTHGVFEEAIQEICAIVHANGGQVYLDGANMNAQVGLCRPGDFGADVCHLNLHKTFCIPHGGGGPGVGPIGVARHLVPFLPNHPVIKMGGKQGIGPIAAAPWGSASILPISWMYIAMMGGEGLTQATKVAILNANYIAKRLEGHYPILYKGKNGLVAHECIIDLRQFKKTAEIEVDDIAKRLIDYGFHPPTVSWPVAGTIMVEPTESESKQELDRFCDALIAIREEIRDVETGQADRRNNLLKNAPHTTLALTEEWDRPYSRQQAVFPNQWTRENKFWPAVGRIDQAYGDRHLVCTCLPMDAYTSND
;
A
#
# COMPACT_ATOMS: atom_id res chain seq x y z
N MET A 1 41.03 0.35 26.89
CA MET A 1 41.74 -0.61 27.72
C MET A 1 41.40 -1.98 27.18
N LEU A 2 42.23 -2.65 26.58
CA LEU A 2 43.53 -3.24 26.46
C LEU A 2 43.77 -3.51 24.98
N GLU A 3 44.65 -2.92 24.31
CA GLU A 3 46.09 -3.18 24.05
C GLU A 3 46.40 -4.48 23.31
N ARG A 4 46.89 -4.21 22.16
CA ARG A 4 47.84 -4.79 21.20
C ARG A 4 48.81 -5.87 21.72
N ALA A 5 49.06 -6.82 20.83
CA ALA A 5 50.42 -7.33 20.59
C ALA A 5 50.57 -7.82 19.15
N THR A 6 51.52 -7.25 18.46
CA THR A 6 52.16 -7.59 17.19
C THR A 6 53.25 -8.65 17.39
N ASP A 7 53.49 -9.46 16.36
CA ASP A 7 54.81 -9.81 15.75
C ASP A 7 54.60 -10.96 14.76
N ASP A 8 54.91 -10.83 13.57
CA ASP A 8 56.04 -10.65 12.65
C ASP A 8 56.90 -11.94 12.45
N SER A 9 57.06 -12.29 11.23
CA SER A 9 58.10 -13.06 10.49
C SER A 9 57.44 -14.06 9.52
N GLY A 10 57.67 -14.06 8.21
CA GLY A 10 58.74 -13.53 7.37
C GLY A 10 59.15 -14.60 6.36
N ALA A 11 59.04 -14.26 5.07
CA ALA A 11 59.72 -14.86 3.93
C ALA A 11 59.35 -16.34 3.51
N GLY A 12 59.11 -16.64 2.25
CA GLY A 12 59.88 -16.38 1.09
C GLY A 12 59.29 -16.92 -0.21
N VAL A 13 59.51 -16.18 -1.19
CA VAL A 13 59.28 -16.37 -2.61
C VAL A 13 59.98 -17.60 -3.16
N ASN A 14 59.34 -18.34 -4.07
CA ASN A 14 60.01 -18.71 -5.34
C ASN A 14 59.07 -19.14 -6.44
N THR A 15 59.21 -18.42 -7.51
CA THR A 15 58.83 -18.64 -8.91
C THR A 15 59.64 -19.77 -9.53
N LEU A 16 59.08 -20.44 -10.59
CA LEU A 16 59.68 -20.80 -11.87
C LEU A 16 58.77 -21.82 -12.60
N ASN A 17 58.12 -21.39 -13.62
CA ASN A 17 58.39 -21.57 -15.06
C ASN A 17 58.61 -22.98 -15.63
N ASP A 18 57.64 -23.37 -16.42
CA ASP A 18 57.72 -23.59 -17.89
C ASP A 18 58.18 -24.92 -18.48
N ARG A 19 57.56 -25.28 -19.59
CA ARG A 19 57.85 -26.30 -20.65
C ARG A 19 57.24 -27.69 -20.42
N GLY A 20 56.40 -28.24 -21.25
CA GLY A 20 56.25 -28.12 -22.69
C GLY A 20 56.33 -29.50 -23.38
N HIS A 21 55.46 -29.75 -24.27
CA HIS A 21 55.53 -30.69 -25.40
C HIS A 21 55.07 -32.17 -25.31
N ASN A 22 53.98 -32.40 -26.06
CA ASN A 22 53.83 -33.37 -27.14
C ASN A 22 53.96 -34.89 -26.91
N GLY A 23 53.00 -35.61 -27.41
CA GLY A 23 53.18 -36.93 -27.95
C GLY A 23 51.93 -37.79 -28.08
N ALA A 24 51.56 -37.93 -29.30
CA ALA A 24 50.41 -38.62 -29.87
C ALA A 24 50.43 -40.15 -29.75
N SER A 25 49.27 -40.73 -29.98
CA SER A 25 48.95 -41.95 -30.70
C SER A 25 48.69 -43.23 -29.90
N GLY A 26 47.59 -43.85 -30.31
CA GLY A 26 47.47 -45.30 -30.32
C GLY A 26 46.15 -45.86 -29.83
N LEU A 27 45.18 -45.95 -30.68
CA LEU A 27 44.08 -46.92 -30.60
C LEU A 27 44.60 -48.32 -30.93
N PRO A 28 43.97 -49.39 -30.47
CA PRO A 28 43.33 -50.31 -31.39
C PRO A 28 41.93 -50.80 -31.03
N ASP A 29 41.27 -51.20 -32.09
CA ASP A 29 39.90 -51.67 -32.27
C ASP A 29 39.59 -53.08 -31.68
N PHE A 30 38.32 -53.26 -31.22
CA PHE A 30 37.24 -54.21 -31.42
C PHE A 30 37.47 -55.72 -31.13
N PRO A 31 36.45 -56.61 -30.93
CA PRO A 31 35.00 -56.51 -31.20
C PRO A 31 34.02 -57.14 -30.21
N GLY A 32 32.70 -56.95 -30.39
CA GLY A 32 31.70 -57.87 -29.85
C GLY A 32 30.35 -57.30 -29.46
N SER A 33 29.49 -57.13 -30.46
CA SER A 33 28.07 -56.88 -30.30
C SER A 33 27.31 -57.99 -29.59
N ARG A 34 26.54 -57.68 -28.56
CA ARG A 34 25.34 -58.43 -28.21
C ARG A 34 24.22 -57.41 -27.80
N GLU A 35 23.17 -57.40 -28.61
CA GLU A 35 21.87 -56.80 -28.27
C GLU A 35 21.34 -57.41 -26.96
N ILE A 36 20.94 -56.54 -26.01
CA ILE A 36 19.97 -56.87 -24.96
C ILE A 36 18.91 -55.81 -24.92
N GLN A 37 17.66 -56.29 -25.07
CA GLN A 37 16.41 -55.62 -25.19
C GLN A 37 16.14 -54.64 -23.99
N GLY A 38 15.35 -53.63 -24.31
CA GLY A 38 14.86 -52.51 -23.55
C GLY A 38 14.39 -52.77 -22.14
N GLY A 39 14.97 -51.98 -21.24
CA GLY A 39 14.43 -51.60 -19.93
C GLY A 39 14.55 -50.09 -19.88
N ALA A 40 13.48 -49.40 -19.51
CA ALA A 40 13.48 -47.99 -19.32
C ALA A 40 14.61 -47.56 -18.34
N PRO A 41 15.35 -46.47 -18.62
CA PRO A 41 16.40 -46.05 -17.69
C PRO A 41 15.74 -45.58 -16.39
N THR A 42 16.00 -46.28 -15.32
CA THR A 42 15.84 -45.77 -13.97
C THR A 42 16.63 -44.47 -13.86
N PRO A 43 16.04 -43.34 -13.40
CA PRO A 43 16.80 -42.11 -13.24
C PRO A 43 18.00 -42.41 -12.30
N ALA A 44 19.23 -42.21 -12.82
CA ALA A 44 20.42 -42.32 -12.05
C ALA A 44 20.34 -41.32 -10.88
N LEU A 45 20.45 -41.83 -9.64
CA LEU A 45 20.60 -40.93 -8.48
C LEU A 45 21.81 -40.04 -8.72
N PRO A 46 21.64 -38.71 -8.55
CA PRO A 46 22.74 -37.78 -8.78
C PRO A 46 23.93 -38.16 -7.90
N SER A 47 25.12 -38.10 -8.48
CA SER A 47 26.36 -38.42 -7.75
C SER A 47 26.44 -37.56 -6.48
N PRO A 48 26.80 -38.11 -5.31
CA PRO A 48 26.99 -37.32 -4.08
C PRO A 48 27.94 -36.13 -4.25
N MET A 49 28.89 -36.21 -5.20
CA MET A 49 29.80 -35.10 -5.54
C MET A 49 29.13 -34.00 -6.40
N LEU A 50 28.12 -34.34 -7.21
CA LEU A 50 27.28 -33.31 -7.93
C LEU A 50 26.37 -32.57 -6.94
N ASN A 51 25.83 -33.25 -5.94
CA ASN A 51 25.07 -32.61 -4.87
C ASN A 51 25.92 -31.67 -4.00
N ALA A 52 27.23 -31.90 -3.89
CA ALA A 52 28.15 -31.01 -3.17
C ALA A 52 28.42 -29.70 -3.93
N LEU A 53 28.16 -29.67 -5.24
CA LEU A 53 28.26 -28.45 -6.07
C LEU A 53 26.94 -27.67 -6.14
N ALA A 54 25.84 -28.33 -5.81
CA ALA A 54 24.54 -27.68 -5.77
C ALA A 54 24.34 -27.03 -4.40
N TYR A 55 23.89 -25.78 -4.39
CA TYR A 55 23.46 -25.13 -3.16
C TYR A 55 22.20 -25.84 -2.66
N THR A 56 22.20 -26.28 -1.41
CA THR A 56 21.12 -27.13 -0.85
C THR A 56 20.04 -26.37 -0.09
N ASP A 57 20.24 -25.07 0.15
CA ASP A 57 19.29 -24.23 0.88
C ASP A 57 18.33 -23.53 -0.08
N SER A 58 17.10 -24.01 -0.16
CA SER A 58 16.04 -23.48 -1.00
C SER A 58 15.16 -22.54 -0.20
N PHE A 59 15.00 -21.29 -0.68
CA PHE A 59 14.10 -20.32 -0.06
C PHE A 59 12.65 -20.84 0.01
N ALA A 60 12.18 -21.57 -1.01
CA ALA A 60 10.83 -22.13 -1.01
C ALA A 60 10.57 -23.02 0.21
N GLN A 61 11.59 -23.78 0.68
CA GLN A 61 11.49 -24.60 1.89
C GLN A 61 11.47 -23.77 3.19
N ARG A 62 11.92 -22.52 3.14
CA ARG A 62 11.88 -21.60 4.26
C ARG A 62 10.58 -20.78 4.30
N HIS A 63 10.00 -20.54 3.15
CA HIS A 63 8.77 -19.76 3.00
C HIS A 63 7.52 -20.62 3.20
N ILE A 64 7.48 -21.83 2.63
CA ILE A 64 6.32 -22.73 2.71
C ILE A 64 6.33 -23.43 4.07
N GLY A 65 5.25 -23.24 4.85
CA GLY A 65 5.17 -23.70 6.22
C GLY A 65 5.08 -25.21 6.39
N PRO A 66 4.14 -25.93 5.74
CA PRO A 66 4.05 -27.40 5.84
C PRO A 66 5.14 -28.10 5.02
N ASP A 67 5.79 -29.08 5.60
CA ASP A 67 6.79 -29.93 4.92
C ASP A 67 6.14 -31.12 4.19
N SER A 68 6.95 -31.93 3.51
CA SER A 68 6.48 -33.10 2.77
C SER A 68 5.83 -34.21 3.62
N ARG A 69 6.10 -34.28 4.92
CA ARG A 69 5.41 -35.17 5.86
C ARG A 69 4.05 -34.57 6.22
N ASP A 70 4.00 -33.27 6.49
CA ASP A 70 2.78 -32.56 6.79
C ASP A 70 1.79 -32.65 5.63
N TRP A 71 2.26 -32.48 4.38
CA TRP A 71 1.39 -32.64 3.18
C TRP A 71 0.75 -34.01 3.11
N ARG A 72 1.52 -35.09 3.37
CA ARG A 72 0.95 -36.45 3.36
C ARG A 72 -0.11 -36.65 4.42
N GLU A 73 0.08 -36.11 5.60
CA GLU A 73 -0.89 -36.16 6.68
C GLU A 73 -2.17 -35.39 6.30
N MET A 74 -2.01 -34.15 5.80
CA MET A 74 -3.12 -33.29 5.39
C MET A 74 -3.91 -33.87 4.21
N LEU A 75 -3.21 -34.39 3.18
CA LEU A 75 -3.83 -35.05 2.05
C LEU A 75 -4.58 -36.32 2.47
N SER A 76 -4.05 -37.11 3.41
CA SER A 76 -4.74 -38.27 3.95
C SER A 76 -6.08 -37.90 4.61
N VAL A 77 -6.14 -36.76 5.33
CA VAL A 77 -7.40 -36.23 5.90
C VAL A 77 -8.40 -35.86 4.82
N LEU A 78 -7.93 -35.38 3.67
CA LEU A 78 -8.74 -35.00 2.51
C LEU A 78 -9.12 -36.20 1.62
N GLY A 79 -8.44 -37.33 1.75
CA GLY A 79 -8.67 -38.54 0.94
C GLY A 79 -7.92 -38.56 -0.39
N TYR A 80 -6.83 -37.78 -0.53
CA TYR A 80 -5.97 -37.72 -1.72
C TYR A 80 -4.60 -38.31 -1.41
N SER A 81 -3.92 -38.86 -2.45
CA SER A 81 -2.60 -39.45 -2.30
C SER A 81 -1.48 -38.47 -2.61
N THR A 82 -1.73 -37.52 -3.51
CA THR A 82 -0.76 -36.51 -3.96
C THR A 82 -1.38 -35.12 -3.99
N LEU A 83 -0.49 -34.12 -3.94
CA LEU A 83 -0.90 -32.72 -4.07
C LEU A 83 -1.50 -32.43 -5.46
N ASP A 84 -0.93 -33.07 -6.51
CA ASP A 84 -1.44 -32.89 -7.88
C ASP A 84 -2.85 -33.46 -8.04
N GLU A 85 -3.19 -34.61 -7.42
CA GLU A 85 -4.56 -35.14 -7.41
C GLU A 85 -5.54 -34.16 -6.77
N LEU A 86 -5.16 -33.51 -5.66
CA LEU A 86 -5.98 -32.46 -5.03
C LEU A 86 -6.19 -31.27 -5.97
N ILE A 87 -5.12 -30.81 -6.60
CA ILE A 87 -5.20 -29.66 -7.53
C ILE A 87 -6.04 -29.99 -8.76
N GLU A 88 -5.89 -31.21 -9.29
CA GLU A 88 -6.73 -31.69 -10.40
C GLU A 88 -8.22 -31.76 -10.03
N ALA A 89 -8.54 -32.05 -8.79
CA ALA A 89 -9.90 -32.07 -8.29
C ALA A 89 -10.46 -30.68 -7.99
N THR A 90 -9.57 -29.69 -7.73
CA THR A 90 -9.98 -28.34 -7.28
C THR A 90 -10.05 -27.34 -8.43
N VAL A 91 -9.01 -27.27 -9.27
CA VAL A 91 -8.92 -26.30 -10.37
C VAL A 91 -9.62 -26.82 -11.62
N PRO A 92 -10.52 -26.03 -12.25
CA PRO A 92 -11.23 -26.46 -13.47
C PRO A 92 -10.28 -26.86 -14.59
N THR A 93 -10.52 -28.02 -15.22
CA THR A 93 -9.65 -28.59 -16.25
C THR A 93 -9.45 -27.67 -17.46
N ALA A 94 -10.49 -26.89 -17.79
CA ALA A 94 -10.49 -26.01 -18.97
C ALA A 94 -9.46 -24.86 -18.87
N ILE A 95 -9.13 -24.41 -17.67
CA ILE A 95 -8.23 -23.27 -17.45
C ILE A 95 -6.84 -23.66 -16.96
N ARG A 96 -6.63 -24.96 -16.63
CA ARG A 96 -5.35 -25.42 -16.06
C ARG A 96 -4.18 -25.19 -17.01
N LEU A 97 -3.11 -24.63 -16.47
CA LEU A 97 -1.83 -24.48 -17.17
C LEU A 97 -1.25 -25.86 -17.47
N ARG A 98 -0.85 -26.08 -18.72
CA ARG A 98 -0.31 -27.39 -19.17
C ARG A 98 1.21 -27.46 -19.11
N GLN A 99 1.86 -26.34 -19.00
CA GLN A 99 3.32 -26.22 -18.93
C GLN A 99 3.71 -25.39 -17.70
N PRO A 100 4.86 -25.68 -17.09
CA PRO A 100 5.37 -24.85 -15.99
C PRO A 100 5.57 -23.40 -16.43
N LEU A 101 5.61 -22.48 -15.46
CA LEU A 101 5.96 -21.09 -15.71
C LEU A 101 7.38 -20.99 -16.28
N HIS A 102 7.56 -20.18 -17.31
CA HIS A 102 8.86 -19.87 -17.91
C HIS A 102 9.60 -18.81 -17.07
N LEU A 103 9.88 -19.16 -15.81
CA LEU A 103 10.69 -18.38 -14.89
C LEU A 103 11.95 -19.18 -14.55
N GLU A 104 12.98 -18.47 -14.16
CA GLU A 104 14.22 -19.09 -13.68
C GLU A 104 13.98 -19.98 -12.46
N ALA A 105 14.92 -20.86 -12.17
CA ALA A 105 14.92 -21.63 -10.92
C ALA A 105 15.09 -20.69 -9.72
N GLY A 106 14.46 -21.04 -8.59
CA GLY A 106 14.56 -20.23 -7.38
C GLY A 106 16.01 -20.09 -6.90
N LYS A 107 16.37 -18.89 -6.48
CA LYS A 107 17.70 -18.51 -5.96
C LYS A 107 17.73 -18.61 -4.44
N ALA A 108 18.92 -18.84 -3.88
CA ALA A 108 19.11 -18.70 -2.43
C ALA A 108 19.04 -17.21 -2.05
N GLU A 109 18.74 -16.94 -0.77
CA GLU A 109 18.59 -15.54 -0.27
C GLU A 109 19.83 -14.68 -0.58
N TYR A 110 21.03 -15.21 -0.34
CA TYR A 110 22.28 -14.46 -0.58
C TYR A 110 22.55 -14.21 -2.06
N GLU A 111 22.15 -15.14 -2.94
CA GLU A 111 22.31 -14.98 -4.40
C GLU A 111 21.37 -13.91 -4.94
N ALA A 112 20.09 -13.96 -4.52
CA ALA A 112 19.10 -12.95 -4.91
C ALA A 112 19.47 -11.56 -4.39
N LEU A 113 19.94 -11.45 -3.13
CA LEU A 113 20.43 -10.18 -2.58
C LEU A 113 21.65 -9.65 -3.33
N ALA A 114 22.61 -10.50 -3.70
CA ALA A 114 23.79 -10.11 -4.45
C ALA A 114 23.40 -9.58 -5.84
N GLU A 115 22.55 -10.29 -6.56
CA GLU A 115 22.06 -9.88 -7.89
C GLU A 115 21.28 -8.57 -7.82
N LEU A 116 20.35 -8.45 -6.88
CA LEU A 116 19.59 -7.20 -6.71
C LEU A 116 20.51 -6.03 -6.33
N GLN A 117 21.58 -6.29 -5.59
CA GLN A 117 22.57 -5.26 -5.27
C GLN A 117 23.38 -4.84 -6.51
N GLU A 118 23.68 -5.75 -7.43
CA GLU A 118 24.28 -5.40 -8.72
C GLU A 118 23.36 -4.50 -9.54
N ILE A 119 22.07 -4.88 -9.64
CA ILE A 119 21.04 -4.04 -10.27
C ILE A 119 20.94 -2.68 -9.59
N ALA A 120 20.92 -2.63 -8.26
CA ALA A 120 20.85 -1.38 -7.51
C ALA A 120 22.02 -0.45 -7.81
N ARG A 121 23.25 -0.98 -7.99
CA ARG A 121 24.45 -0.21 -8.32
C ARG A 121 24.44 0.45 -9.70
N GLU A 122 23.56 0.03 -10.60
CA GLU A 122 23.32 0.72 -11.87
C GLU A 122 22.60 2.07 -11.66
N ASN A 123 21.97 2.28 -10.52
CA ASN A 123 21.40 3.55 -10.13
C ASN A 123 22.47 4.52 -9.65
N GLN A 124 22.32 5.80 -10.01
CA GLN A 124 23.22 6.88 -9.59
C GLN A 124 22.47 7.82 -8.63
N VAL A 125 22.83 7.77 -7.36
CA VAL A 125 22.20 8.62 -6.33
C VAL A 125 22.80 10.03 -6.40
N PHE A 126 22.15 10.93 -7.12
CA PHE A 126 22.51 12.35 -7.19
C PHE A 126 21.81 13.15 -6.09
N ARG A 127 22.46 14.22 -5.63
CA ARG A 127 21.78 15.21 -4.77
C ARG A 127 20.66 15.88 -5.56
N SER A 128 19.43 15.78 -5.07
CA SER A 128 18.25 16.29 -5.77
C SER A 128 17.78 17.62 -5.19
N PHE A 129 17.65 18.62 -6.05
CA PHE A 129 17.04 19.91 -5.78
C PHE A 129 15.87 20.18 -6.73
N ILE A 130 15.25 19.11 -7.25
CA ILE A 130 14.15 19.19 -8.20
C ILE A 130 12.86 19.68 -7.52
N GLY A 131 12.59 19.24 -6.29
CA GLY A 131 11.35 19.55 -5.57
C GLY A 131 10.14 18.87 -6.19
N LEU A 132 9.20 19.64 -6.75
CA LEU A 132 7.97 19.11 -7.36
C LEU A 132 7.16 18.20 -6.42
N GLY A 133 7.13 18.55 -5.13
CA GLY A 133 6.38 17.79 -4.11
C GLY A 133 7.13 16.60 -3.50
N TYR A 134 8.41 16.39 -3.88
CA TYR A 134 9.29 15.36 -3.35
C TYR A 134 10.60 15.97 -2.85
N TYR A 135 10.95 15.69 -1.61
CA TYR A 135 12.10 16.29 -0.92
C TYR A 135 12.87 15.24 -0.15
N ASN A 136 14.20 15.35 -0.09
CA ASN A 136 14.95 14.52 0.83
C ASN A 136 14.60 14.87 2.29
N CYS A 137 14.65 13.86 3.13
CA CYS A 137 14.43 13.99 4.56
C CYS A 137 15.37 13.06 5.33
N ILE A 138 15.54 13.35 6.61
CA ILE A 138 16.31 12.51 7.51
C ILE A 138 15.36 11.58 8.24
N THR A 139 15.34 10.29 7.87
CA THR A 139 14.62 9.28 8.64
C THR A 139 15.40 8.98 9.92
N PRO A 140 14.87 9.30 11.11
CA PRO A 140 15.59 8.98 12.34
C PRO A 140 15.83 7.46 12.46
N PRO A 141 17.06 7.00 12.76
CA PRO A 141 17.36 5.56 12.83
C PRO A 141 16.47 4.77 13.77
N VAL A 142 16.04 5.39 14.87
CA VAL A 142 15.10 4.76 15.82
C VAL A 142 13.72 4.50 15.19
N ILE A 143 13.28 5.34 14.27
CA ILE A 143 12.02 5.16 13.53
C ILE A 143 12.21 4.11 12.43
N GLN A 144 13.28 4.22 11.64
CA GLN A 144 13.58 3.26 10.58
C GLN A 144 13.62 1.83 11.13
N ARG A 145 14.43 1.59 12.15
CA ARG A 145 14.61 0.25 12.71
C ARG A 145 13.38 -0.30 13.44
N ASN A 146 12.65 0.55 14.16
CA ASN A 146 11.57 0.07 15.02
C ASN A 146 10.16 0.21 14.41
N ILE A 147 10.04 0.73 13.19
CA ILE A 147 8.78 0.77 12.42
C ILE A 147 8.98 0.15 11.03
N LEU A 148 9.81 0.75 10.18
CA LEU A 148 9.98 0.33 8.78
C LEU A 148 10.58 -1.07 8.67
N GLU A 149 11.57 -1.39 9.48
CA GLU A 149 12.28 -2.68 9.51
C GLU A 149 11.70 -3.67 10.55
N ASN A 150 10.64 -3.30 11.27
CA ASN A 150 10.08 -4.10 12.34
C ASN A 150 8.86 -4.92 11.89
N PRO A 151 8.94 -6.25 11.81
CA PRO A 151 7.84 -7.10 11.36
C PRO A 151 6.58 -6.99 12.23
N ALA A 152 6.69 -6.64 13.51
CA ALA A 152 5.53 -6.40 14.35
C ALA A 152 4.69 -5.18 13.89
N TRP A 153 5.28 -4.25 13.12
CA TRP A 153 4.59 -3.12 12.53
C TRP A 153 4.18 -3.38 11.08
N TYR A 154 5.09 -3.89 10.23
CA TYR A 154 4.76 -4.03 8.81
C TYR A 154 3.93 -5.29 8.47
N THR A 155 3.83 -6.28 9.35
CA THR A 155 3.01 -7.47 9.13
C THR A 155 1.60 -7.39 9.73
N GLN A 156 1.17 -6.22 10.18
CA GLN A 156 -0.19 -5.98 10.66
C GLN A 156 -1.16 -5.78 9.50
N TYR A 157 -2.47 -5.97 9.78
CA TYR A 157 -3.55 -5.65 8.84
C TYR A 157 -4.33 -4.40 9.25
N THR A 158 -5.20 -3.93 8.36
CA THR A 158 -6.17 -2.85 8.66
C THR A 158 -6.93 -3.16 9.95
N PRO A 159 -7.07 -2.19 10.87
CA PRO A 159 -7.59 -2.43 12.22
C PRO A 159 -9.13 -2.60 12.28
N TYR A 160 -9.67 -3.54 11.49
CA TYR A 160 -11.10 -3.88 11.56
C TYR A 160 -11.51 -4.55 12.87
N GLN A 161 -10.53 -5.19 13.54
CA GLN A 161 -10.68 -5.75 14.89
C GLN A 161 -9.91 -4.83 15.86
N PRO A 162 -10.56 -3.80 16.39
CA PRO A 162 -9.86 -2.76 17.13
C PRO A 162 -9.26 -3.22 18.45
N GLU A 163 -9.81 -4.25 19.09
CA GLU A 163 -9.34 -4.75 20.39
C GLU A 163 -7.91 -5.31 20.33
N ILE A 164 -7.44 -5.71 19.14
CA ILE A 164 -6.09 -6.21 18.89
C ILE A 164 -5.25 -5.25 18.06
N ALA A 165 -5.63 -3.99 17.99
CA ALA A 165 -5.05 -2.99 17.12
C ALA A 165 -4.91 -1.61 17.77
N GLN A 166 -4.93 -1.54 19.11
CA GLN A 166 -4.96 -0.27 19.85
C GLN A 166 -3.68 0.54 19.66
N GLY A 167 -2.54 -0.11 19.44
CA GLY A 167 -1.26 0.57 19.23
C GLY A 167 -1.19 1.30 17.88
N ARG A 168 -1.51 0.62 16.76
CA ARG A 168 -1.53 1.29 15.46
C ARG A 168 -2.68 2.29 15.31
N LEU A 169 -3.81 2.04 15.97
CA LEU A 169 -4.89 3.02 16.04
C LEU A 169 -4.46 4.29 16.78
N GLU A 170 -3.68 4.18 17.86
CA GLU A 170 -3.10 5.33 18.55
C GLU A 170 -2.12 6.09 17.65
N ALA A 171 -1.24 5.39 16.94
CA ALA A 171 -0.33 6.02 15.99
C ALA A 171 -1.07 6.75 14.85
N LEU A 172 -2.18 6.19 14.36
CA LEU A 172 -3.03 6.82 13.33
C LEU A 172 -3.85 8.00 13.89
N LEU A 173 -4.27 7.94 15.16
CA LEU A 173 -4.90 9.08 15.83
C LEU A 173 -3.90 10.24 15.99
N ASN A 174 -2.63 9.93 16.30
CA ASN A 174 -1.55 10.92 16.29
C ASN A 174 -1.38 11.56 14.91
N PHE A 175 -1.44 10.73 13.83
CA PHE A 175 -1.39 11.23 12.44
C PHE A 175 -2.54 12.21 12.15
N GLN A 176 -3.77 11.84 12.48
CA GLN A 176 -4.93 12.72 12.27
C GLN A 176 -4.82 14.02 13.06
N THR A 177 -4.38 13.94 14.33
CA THR A 177 -4.15 15.12 15.17
C THR A 177 -3.06 16.02 14.61
N MET A 178 -1.95 15.44 14.14
CA MET A 178 -0.88 16.18 13.47
C MET A 178 -1.40 16.96 12.27
N VAL A 179 -2.20 16.31 11.42
CA VAL A 179 -2.73 16.93 10.21
C VAL A 179 -3.75 18.02 10.53
N THR A 180 -4.68 17.79 11.45
CA THR A 180 -5.67 18.80 11.87
C THR A 180 -4.99 20.02 12.48
N ASP A 181 -4.01 19.83 13.35
CA ASP A 181 -3.27 20.91 14.00
C ASP A 181 -2.46 21.74 13.00
N LEU A 182 -1.79 21.09 12.05
CA LEU A 182 -0.97 21.79 11.05
C LEU A 182 -1.83 22.53 10.02
N THR A 183 -2.93 21.93 9.56
CA THR A 183 -3.81 22.52 8.52
C THR A 183 -4.82 23.51 9.07
N GLY A 184 -5.10 23.52 10.38
CA GLY A 184 -6.13 24.35 11.00
C GLY A 184 -7.56 23.91 10.63
N LEU A 185 -7.74 22.65 10.16
CA LEU A 185 -9.04 22.06 9.85
C LEU A 185 -9.47 21.06 10.92
N GLU A 186 -10.78 20.83 11.06
CA GLU A 186 -11.34 20.17 12.25
C GLU A 186 -11.23 18.65 12.22
N ILE A 187 -11.15 18.04 11.02
CA ILE A 187 -11.10 16.58 10.88
C ILE A 187 -10.14 16.17 9.76
N ALA A 188 -9.35 15.12 10.00
CA ALA A 188 -8.47 14.51 9.02
C ALA A 188 -8.66 13.00 8.98
N ASN A 189 -8.39 12.39 7.83
CA ASN A 189 -8.40 10.95 7.67
C ASN A 189 -7.07 10.29 8.11
N ALA A 190 -7.06 8.96 8.14
CA ALA A 190 -5.92 8.18 8.60
C ALA A 190 -4.84 7.93 7.53
N SER A 191 -5.01 8.31 6.32
CA SER A 191 -4.12 8.52 5.16
C SER A 191 -4.84 8.30 3.81
N LEU A 192 -4.25 8.81 2.75
CA LEU A 192 -4.54 8.49 1.35
C LEU A 192 -3.27 8.02 0.63
N LEU A 193 -3.26 8.00 -0.71
CA LEU A 193 -2.22 7.34 -1.49
C LEU A 193 -1.06 8.26 -1.85
N ASP A 194 -1.34 9.42 -2.47
CA ASP A 194 -0.39 10.49 -2.78
C ASP A 194 -1.12 11.83 -2.93
N GLU A 195 -0.40 12.94 -3.08
CA GLU A 195 -1.01 14.27 -3.20
C GLU A 195 -1.95 14.39 -4.39
N GLY A 196 -1.55 13.91 -5.58
CA GLY A 196 -2.37 14.01 -6.79
C GLY A 196 -3.69 13.26 -6.65
N THR A 197 -3.66 12.05 -6.09
CA THR A 197 -4.87 11.26 -5.83
C THR A 197 -5.72 11.88 -4.72
N ALA A 198 -5.11 12.47 -3.68
CA ALA A 198 -5.84 13.19 -2.64
C ALA A 198 -6.55 14.43 -3.19
N ALA A 199 -5.92 15.18 -4.09
CA ALA A 199 -6.53 16.30 -4.81
C ALA A 199 -7.69 15.84 -5.71
N ALA A 200 -7.55 14.70 -6.38
CA ALA A 200 -8.63 14.08 -7.15
C ALA A 200 -9.79 13.60 -6.28
N GLU A 201 -9.53 13.12 -5.08
CA GLU A 201 -10.58 12.79 -4.09
C GLU A 201 -11.28 14.08 -3.62
N ALA A 202 -10.56 15.19 -3.43
CA ALA A 202 -11.13 16.49 -3.07
C ALA A 202 -12.06 17.04 -4.18
N LEU A 203 -11.66 16.89 -5.45
CA LEU A 203 -12.55 17.18 -6.59
C LEU A 203 -13.83 16.35 -6.51
N SER A 204 -13.71 15.02 -6.31
CA SER A 204 -14.87 14.11 -6.25
C SER A 204 -15.79 14.46 -5.08
N MET A 205 -15.22 14.77 -3.91
CA MET A 205 -15.96 15.18 -2.72
C MET A 205 -16.67 16.53 -2.95
N SER A 206 -15.99 17.52 -3.52
CA SER A 206 -16.56 18.84 -3.83
C SER A 206 -17.70 18.73 -4.84
N TYR A 207 -17.56 17.87 -5.86
CA TYR A 207 -18.62 17.58 -6.82
C TYR A 207 -19.86 16.95 -6.16
N GLY A 208 -19.64 15.97 -5.26
CA GLY A 208 -20.73 15.33 -4.50
C GLY A 208 -21.45 16.27 -3.53
N LEU A 209 -20.77 17.33 -3.06
CA LEU A 209 -21.34 18.36 -2.18
C LEU A 209 -21.99 19.51 -2.95
N CYS A 210 -21.76 19.63 -4.26
CA CYS A 210 -22.26 20.71 -5.10
C CYS A 210 -23.79 20.71 -5.14
N LYS A 211 -24.39 21.87 -4.80
CA LYS A 211 -25.84 22.07 -4.83
C LYS A 211 -26.31 22.88 -6.05
N THR A 212 -25.39 23.54 -6.75
CA THR A 212 -25.69 24.45 -7.86
C THR A 212 -25.84 23.75 -9.20
N GLY A 213 -25.42 22.46 -9.29
CA GLY A 213 -25.38 21.74 -10.57
C GLY A 213 -24.22 22.12 -11.48
N ALA A 214 -23.24 22.88 -10.97
CA ALA A 214 -22.02 23.23 -11.69
C ALA A 214 -21.23 21.98 -12.07
N LYS A 215 -20.61 21.97 -13.26
CA LYS A 215 -19.82 20.86 -13.79
C LYS A 215 -18.36 21.22 -14.06
N ALA A 216 -17.94 22.42 -13.69
CA ALA A 216 -16.57 22.85 -13.85
C ALA A 216 -15.85 22.94 -12.50
N PHE A 217 -14.57 22.56 -12.50
CA PHE A 217 -13.65 22.67 -11.37
C PHE A 217 -12.44 23.49 -11.82
N TRP A 218 -12.08 24.48 -11.04
CA TRP A 218 -10.96 25.35 -11.37
C TRP A 218 -9.68 24.89 -10.64
N VAL A 219 -8.55 24.88 -11.35
CA VAL A 219 -7.25 24.48 -10.85
C VAL A 219 -6.23 25.58 -11.12
N SER A 220 -5.51 26.02 -10.10
CA SER A 220 -4.42 26.97 -10.28
C SER A 220 -3.32 26.39 -11.18
N GLU A 221 -2.84 27.18 -12.14
CA GLU A 221 -1.66 26.82 -12.96
C GLU A 221 -0.39 26.66 -12.12
N ASP A 222 -0.40 27.20 -10.90
CA ASP A 222 0.70 27.12 -9.93
C ASP A 222 0.70 25.80 -9.13
N CYS A 223 -0.24 24.86 -9.37
CA CYS A 223 -0.22 23.52 -8.80
C CYS A 223 0.88 22.66 -9.44
N LEU A 224 1.24 21.58 -8.76
CA LEU A 224 2.21 20.61 -9.28
C LEU A 224 1.67 19.96 -10.57
N PRO A 225 2.47 19.81 -11.63
CA PRO A 225 2.00 19.33 -12.93
C PRO A 225 1.42 17.91 -12.85
N GLN A 226 2.00 17.02 -12.05
CA GLN A 226 1.46 15.68 -11.85
C GLN A 226 0.10 15.72 -11.13
N THR A 227 -0.08 16.62 -10.15
CA THR A 227 -1.36 16.80 -9.44
C THR A 227 -2.45 17.30 -10.40
N ILE A 228 -2.13 18.28 -11.25
CA ILE A 228 -3.07 18.79 -12.29
C ILE A 228 -3.53 17.65 -13.20
N GLU A 229 -2.61 16.82 -13.68
CA GLU A 229 -2.96 15.75 -14.64
C GLU A 229 -3.72 14.60 -13.99
N VAL A 230 -3.42 14.22 -12.74
CA VAL A 230 -4.21 13.20 -11.99
C VAL A 230 -5.65 13.71 -11.78
N VAL A 231 -5.82 15.00 -11.44
CA VAL A 231 -7.14 15.64 -11.30
C VAL A 231 -7.89 15.63 -12.63
N LYS A 232 -7.20 15.94 -13.76
CA LYS A 232 -7.81 15.87 -15.11
C LYS A 232 -8.26 14.46 -15.45
N THR A 233 -7.44 13.43 -15.14
CA THR A 233 -7.79 12.03 -15.37
C THR A 233 -9.07 11.63 -14.63
N ARG A 234 -9.19 12.03 -13.35
CA ARG A 234 -10.40 11.80 -12.56
C ARG A 234 -11.61 12.55 -13.12
N ALA A 235 -11.44 13.81 -13.48
CA ALA A 235 -12.50 14.67 -14.00
C ALA A 235 -13.07 14.16 -15.33
N GLN A 236 -12.20 13.73 -16.26
CA GLN A 236 -12.60 13.22 -17.57
C GLN A 236 -13.56 12.04 -17.45
N ALA A 237 -13.29 11.12 -16.52
CA ALA A 237 -14.15 9.95 -16.29
C ALA A 237 -15.59 10.36 -15.88
N LEU A 238 -15.72 11.44 -15.13
CA LEU A 238 -16.99 11.94 -14.58
C LEU A 238 -17.65 13.00 -15.46
N GLY A 239 -17.05 13.36 -16.60
CA GLY A 239 -17.55 14.44 -17.48
C GLY A 239 -17.48 15.81 -16.82
N ILE A 240 -16.51 16.05 -15.95
CA ILE A 240 -16.22 17.31 -15.28
C ILE A 240 -15.24 18.11 -16.13
N GLU A 241 -15.52 19.41 -16.36
CA GLU A 241 -14.61 20.33 -17.02
C GLU A 241 -13.54 20.81 -16.04
N ILE A 242 -12.26 20.70 -16.43
CA ILE A 242 -11.13 21.28 -15.67
C ILE A 242 -10.67 22.55 -16.35
N ILE A 243 -10.71 23.67 -15.61
CA ILE A 243 -10.23 24.97 -16.04
C ILE A 243 -8.91 25.24 -15.31
N VAL A 244 -7.80 25.23 -16.05
CA VAL A 244 -6.48 25.59 -15.48
C VAL A 244 -6.20 27.06 -15.78
N GLY A 245 -5.84 27.83 -14.76
CA GLY A 245 -5.56 29.25 -14.95
C GLY A 245 -4.95 29.94 -13.74
N ASN A 246 -4.72 31.26 -13.88
CA ASN A 246 -4.08 32.06 -12.85
C ASN A 246 -5.12 32.53 -11.81
N HIS A 247 -4.92 32.20 -10.55
CA HIS A 247 -5.83 32.53 -9.45
C HIS A 247 -6.05 34.04 -9.23
N ARG A 248 -5.12 34.90 -9.64
CA ARG A 248 -5.20 36.35 -9.51
C ARG A 248 -6.13 36.99 -10.55
N THR A 249 -6.28 36.36 -11.71
CA THR A 249 -7.06 36.88 -12.83
C THR A 249 -8.36 36.10 -13.04
N PHE A 250 -8.53 34.94 -12.41
CA PHE A 250 -9.74 34.13 -12.56
C PHE A 250 -10.97 34.89 -12.04
N GLN A 251 -11.94 35.07 -12.93
CA GLN A 251 -13.25 35.61 -12.60
C GLN A 251 -14.25 34.48 -12.57
N PHE A 252 -15.07 34.34 -11.54
CA PHE A 252 -16.08 33.29 -11.41
C PHE A 252 -17.28 33.56 -12.33
N ASP A 253 -17.02 33.85 -13.61
CA ASP A 253 -18.05 34.21 -14.63
C ASP A 253 -18.87 32.98 -15.03
N GLN A 254 -18.31 31.79 -14.93
CA GLN A 254 -19.03 30.52 -15.10
C GLN A 254 -19.14 29.77 -13.77
N PRO A 255 -20.24 29.01 -13.56
CA PRO A 255 -20.41 28.24 -12.34
C PRO A 255 -19.34 27.16 -12.19
N VAL A 256 -18.55 27.23 -11.13
CA VAL A 256 -17.62 26.19 -10.69
C VAL A 256 -18.08 25.66 -9.35
N PHE A 257 -17.85 24.36 -9.09
CA PHE A 257 -18.21 23.73 -7.81
C PHE A 257 -17.05 23.68 -6.82
N GLY A 258 -15.83 23.92 -7.30
CA GLY A 258 -14.66 23.92 -6.44
C GLY A 258 -13.42 24.48 -7.12
N VAL A 259 -12.42 24.72 -6.29
CA VAL A 259 -11.13 25.35 -6.64
C VAL A 259 -10.01 24.54 -6.03
N LEU A 260 -8.90 24.34 -6.74
CA LEU A 260 -7.66 23.77 -6.23
C LEU A 260 -6.53 24.80 -6.31
N LEU A 261 -5.88 25.05 -5.16
CA LEU A 261 -4.73 25.94 -5.00
C LEU A 261 -3.53 25.14 -4.47
N GLN A 262 -2.30 25.65 -4.65
CA GLN A 262 -1.05 25.05 -4.13
C GLN A 262 -0.37 26.02 -3.17
N TYR A 263 0.10 25.52 -1.99
CA TYR A 263 0.67 26.35 -0.93
C TYR A 263 1.85 25.68 -0.21
N PRO A 264 3.11 26.17 -0.40
CA PRO A 264 3.55 27.12 -1.44
C PRO A 264 3.34 26.58 -2.86
N THR A 265 3.38 27.47 -3.86
CA THR A 265 3.22 27.13 -5.27
C THR A 265 4.34 26.25 -5.82
N THR A 266 4.14 25.67 -7.00
CA THR A 266 5.14 24.79 -7.65
C THR A 266 6.49 25.48 -7.90
N ASP A 267 6.53 26.80 -7.97
CA ASP A 267 7.74 27.62 -8.09
C ASP A 267 8.15 28.31 -6.78
N GLY A 268 7.51 27.94 -5.66
CA GLY A 268 7.86 28.32 -4.31
C GLY A 268 7.21 29.58 -3.77
N VAL A 269 6.38 30.30 -4.55
CA VAL A 269 5.74 31.53 -4.07
C VAL A 269 4.74 31.23 -2.96
N ILE A 270 4.67 32.12 -1.97
CA ILE A 270 3.67 32.11 -0.90
C ILE A 270 2.64 33.20 -1.20
N TRP A 271 1.43 32.79 -1.60
CA TRP A 271 0.34 33.73 -1.87
C TRP A 271 -0.62 33.88 -0.69
N ASP A 272 -1.20 35.08 -0.54
CA ASP A 272 -2.38 35.27 0.30
C ASP A 272 -3.65 34.88 -0.49
N TYR A 273 -4.27 33.79 -0.07
CA TYR A 273 -5.45 33.24 -0.75
C TYR A 273 -6.80 33.68 -0.15
N ARG A 274 -6.83 34.59 0.86
CA ARG A 274 -8.09 35.03 1.50
C ARG A 274 -9.08 35.57 0.49
N ASP A 275 -8.66 36.48 -0.43
CA ASP A 275 -9.53 37.03 -1.48
C ASP A 275 -10.08 35.95 -2.43
N VAL A 276 -9.25 34.97 -2.80
CA VAL A 276 -9.69 33.85 -3.67
C VAL A 276 -10.70 32.97 -2.95
N CYS A 277 -10.49 32.67 -1.66
CA CYS A 277 -11.45 31.93 -0.85
C CYS A 277 -12.80 32.66 -0.76
N ASP A 278 -12.78 33.94 -0.45
CA ASP A 278 -14.02 34.77 -0.36
C ASP A 278 -14.77 34.77 -1.66
N ARG A 279 -14.11 34.98 -2.81
CA ARG A 279 -14.72 34.95 -4.13
C ARG A 279 -15.27 33.58 -4.52
N ALA A 280 -14.55 32.52 -4.21
CA ALA A 280 -14.99 31.14 -4.45
C ALA A 280 -16.26 30.82 -3.64
N HIS A 281 -16.26 31.16 -2.35
CA HIS A 281 -17.43 30.97 -1.48
C HIS A 281 -18.62 31.79 -1.93
N ALA A 282 -18.41 33.03 -2.35
CA ALA A 282 -19.47 33.87 -2.91
C ALA A 282 -20.09 33.28 -4.19
N ALA A 283 -19.29 32.51 -4.96
CA ALA A 283 -19.74 31.76 -6.13
C ALA A 283 -20.36 30.38 -5.78
N GLY A 284 -20.32 29.95 -4.49
CA GLY A 284 -20.82 28.68 -4.04
C GLY A 284 -19.86 27.50 -4.30
N ALA A 285 -18.58 27.79 -4.52
CA ALA A 285 -17.52 26.81 -4.75
C ALA A 285 -16.75 26.51 -3.47
N LEU A 286 -16.34 25.23 -3.27
CA LEU A 286 -15.45 24.83 -2.18
C LEU A 286 -13.99 25.09 -2.55
N VAL A 287 -13.18 25.44 -1.56
CA VAL A 287 -11.74 25.69 -1.76
C VAL A 287 -10.91 24.54 -1.19
N THR A 288 -10.15 23.89 -2.07
CA THR A 288 -9.14 22.91 -1.73
C THR A 288 -7.75 23.52 -1.84
N VAL A 289 -6.90 23.31 -0.84
CA VAL A 289 -5.51 23.75 -0.83
C VAL A 289 -4.60 22.52 -0.73
N ALA A 290 -3.76 22.32 -1.73
CA ALA A 290 -2.66 21.35 -1.65
C ALA A 290 -1.50 22.05 -0.93
N ALA A 291 -1.14 21.58 0.28
CA ALA A 291 -0.21 22.29 1.14
C ALA A 291 0.93 21.39 1.63
N ASP A 292 2.13 21.95 1.70
CA ASP A 292 3.29 21.30 2.32
C ASP A 292 3.23 21.44 3.85
N LEU A 293 3.11 20.32 4.57
CA LEU A 293 2.97 20.33 6.03
C LEU A 293 4.16 20.95 6.77
N LEU A 294 5.39 20.82 6.24
CA LEU A 294 6.55 21.43 6.90
C LEU A 294 6.48 22.95 6.83
N SER A 295 6.07 23.51 5.71
CA SER A 295 5.88 24.95 5.55
C SER A 295 4.82 25.50 6.51
N LEU A 296 3.77 24.71 6.81
CA LEU A 296 2.70 25.09 7.73
C LEU A 296 3.13 25.24 9.20
N THR A 297 4.34 24.84 9.53
CA THR A 297 4.94 25.18 10.85
C THR A 297 5.33 26.66 10.95
N LEU A 298 5.48 27.34 9.80
CA LEU A 298 5.85 28.76 9.71
C LEU A 298 4.73 29.61 9.08
N LEU A 299 3.91 29.03 8.20
CA LEU A 299 2.89 29.73 7.43
C LEU A 299 1.50 29.61 8.05
N THR A 300 0.66 30.62 7.82
CA THR A 300 -0.76 30.58 8.22
C THR A 300 -1.43 29.34 7.64
N PRO A 301 -2.10 28.52 8.46
CA PRO A 301 -2.77 27.29 8.01
C PRO A 301 -3.91 27.53 7.02
N PRO A 302 -4.14 26.62 6.08
CA PRO A 302 -5.25 26.71 5.11
C PRO A 302 -6.62 26.93 5.75
N GLY A 303 -6.92 26.25 6.88
CA GLY A 303 -8.18 26.42 7.59
C GLY A 303 -8.39 27.84 8.12
N GLU A 304 -7.34 28.57 8.49
CA GLU A 304 -7.41 29.93 9.04
C GLU A 304 -7.62 31.00 7.98
N PHE A 305 -7.25 30.75 6.71
CA PHE A 305 -7.52 31.68 5.63
C PHE A 305 -8.72 31.30 4.73
N GLY A 306 -9.50 30.29 5.13
CA GLY A 306 -10.79 30.01 4.52
C GLY A 306 -10.87 28.76 3.65
N ALA A 307 -9.85 27.90 3.61
CA ALA A 307 -9.94 26.62 2.91
C ALA A 307 -11.02 25.71 3.53
N ASP A 308 -11.71 24.95 2.70
CA ASP A 308 -12.67 23.92 3.11
C ASP A 308 -12.02 22.56 3.20
N ILE A 309 -10.99 22.32 2.38
CA ILE A 309 -10.26 21.06 2.27
C ILE A 309 -8.77 21.40 2.16
N ALA A 310 -7.94 20.64 2.86
CA ALA A 310 -6.49 20.64 2.68
C ALA A 310 -6.01 19.22 2.36
N VAL A 311 -5.14 19.08 1.36
CA VAL A 311 -4.52 17.84 0.93
C VAL A 311 -3.02 18.03 0.77
N GLY A 312 -2.26 16.95 0.68
CA GLY A 312 -0.83 17.02 0.43
C GLY A 312 -0.13 15.72 0.80
N SER A 313 1.20 15.71 0.67
CA SER A 313 2.06 14.61 1.06
C SER A 313 2.64 14.80 2.46
N THR A 314 2.79 13.72 3.21
CA THR A 314 3.54 13.71 4.49
C THR A 314 4.97 13.20 4.32
N GLN A 315 5.44 13.03 3.09
CA GLN A 315 6.74 12.41 2.77
C GLN A 315 7.90 13.08 3.50
N ARG A 316 7.94 14.43 3.58
CA ARG A 316 9.01 15.18 4.28
C ARG A 316 9.13 14.88 5.78
N PHE A 317 8.16 14.17 6.36
CA PHE A 317 8.19 13.77 7.77
C PHE A 317 8.82 12.39 7.91
N GLY A 318 10.09 12.29 7.50
CA GLY A 318 10.93 11.12 7.71
C GLY A 318 10.68 9.92 6.78
N VAL A 319 9.98 10.09 5.67
CA VAL A 319 9.78 9.03 4.66
C VAL A 319 10.74 9.24 3.49
N PRO A 320 11.58 8.26 3.13
CA PRO A 320 12.51 8.37 1.99
C PRO A 320 11.81 8.72 0.69
N LEU A 321 12.56 9.30 -0.28
CA LEU A 321 12.06 9.64 -1.62
C LEU A 321 11.49 8.42 -2.36
N GLY A 322 12.19 7.28 -2.27
CA GLY A 322 11.72 5.99 -2.76
C GLY A 322 11.32 5.97 -4.22
N TYR A 323 11.98 6.76 -5.06
CA TYR A 323 11.64 6.95 -6.48
C TYR A 323 10.16 7.31 -6.70
N GLY A 324 9.56 8.03 -5.73
CA GLY A 324 8.20 8.55 -5.78
C GLY A 324 7.19 7.87 -4.86
N GLY A 325 7.57 6.82 -4.16
CA GLY A 325 6.67 6.19 -3.20
C GLY A 325 7.06 4.77 -2.78
N PRO A 326 6.28 4.25 -1.78
CA PRO A 326 5.00 4.75 -1.28
C PRO A 326 5.13 5.96 -0.34
N HIS A 327 4.19 6.90 -0.42
CA HIS A 327 4.11 8.06 0.46
C HIS A 327 2.69 8.22 1.00
N ALA A 328 2.51 8.54 2.28
CA ALA A 328 1.19 8.81 2.83
C ALA A 328 0.74 10.23 2.47
N ALA A 329 -0.35 10.35 1.74
CA ALA A 329 -1.05 11.62 1.61
C ALA A 329 -1.99 11.85 2.78
N TYR A 330 -2.27 13.11 3.06
CA TYR A 330 -3.29 13.51 4.02
C TYR A 330 -4.48 14.17 3.33
N PHE A 331 -5.60 14.14 4.03
CA PHE A 331 -6.83 14.84 3.65
C PHE A 331 -7.48 15.38 4.92
N ALA A 332 -7.59 16.68 5.02
CA ALA A 332 -8.28 17.35 6.11
C ALA A 332 -9.45 18.19 5.58
N THR A 333 -10.51 18.34 6.37
CA THR A 333 -11.69 19.09 5.99
C THR A 333 -12.45 19.61 7.23
N ARG A 334 -13.52 20.39 6.98
CA ARG A 334 -14.42 20.86 8.03
C ARG A 334 -15.26 19.71 8.59
N GLU A 335 -15.59 19.75 9.88
CA GLU A 335 -16.42 18.73 10.51
C GLU A 335 -17.78 18.56 9.82
N ALA A 336 -18.32 19.61 9.24
CA ALA A 336 -19.57 19.58 8.46
C ALA A 336 -19.55 18.55 7.33
N PHE A 337 -18.38 18.19 6.82
CA PHE A 337 -18.18 17.28 5.69
C PHE A 337 -17.71 15.87 6.11
N LYS A 338 -17.68 15.56 7.41
CA LYS A 338 -17.16 14.28 7.95
C LYS A 338 -17.78 13.02 7.35
N ARG A 339 -18.99 13.10 6.79
CA ARG A 339 -19.67 11.96 6.15
C ARG A 339 -19.26 11.75 4.70
N GLN A 340 -18.56 12.68 4.09
CA GLN A 340 -18.12 12.65 2.69
C GLN A 340 -16.59 12.50 2.57
N ILE A 341 -15.83 12.69 3.64
CA ILE A 341 -14.36 12.57 3.63
C ILE A 341 -13.94 11.19 3.12
N PRO A 342 -13.03 11.09 2.14
CA PRO A 342 -12.51 9.82 1.67
C PRO A 342 -11.58 9.15 2.69
N GLY A 343 -11.34 7.87 2.52
CA GLY A 343 -10.44 7.11 3.38
C GLY A 343 -11.04 6.79 4.77
N ARG A 344 -10.21 6.21 5.64
CA ARG A 344 -10.61 5.77 6.97
C ARG A 344 -10.47 6.87 8.00
N LEU A 345 -11.31 6.80 9.02
CA LEU A 345 -11.25 7.66 10.20
C LEU A 345 -11.01 6.79 11.42
N VAL A 346 -10.00 7.13 12.20
CA VAL A 346 -9.82 6.61 13.56
C VAL A 346 -10.57 7.53 14.52
N GLY A 347 -11.31 6.93 15.42
CA GLY A 347 -12.04 7.68 16.44
C GLY A 347 -11.95 7.04 17.81
N VAL A 348 -12.22 7.86 18.82
CA VAL A 348 -12.28 7.45 20.22
C VAL A 348 -13.67 6.95 20.55
N SER A 349 -13.73 5.82 21.25
CA SER A 349 -14.91 5.23 21.86
C SER A 349 -14.58 4.78 23.28
N LYS A 350 -15.38 3.90 23.83
CA LYS A 350 -15.15 3.22 25.11
C LYS A 350 -15.37 1.72 24.97
N ASP A 351 -14.71 0.95 25.82
CA ASP A 351 -14.99 -0.47 25.97
C ASP A 351 -16.16 -0.74 26.92
N VAL A 352 -16.51 -1.99 27.11
CA VAL A 352 -17.61 -2.43 28.01
C VAL A 352 -17.37 -2.06 29.48
N HIS A 353 -16.14 -1.74 29.87
CA HIS A 353 -15.77 -1.31 31.22
C HIS A 353 -15.74 0.22 31.34
N GLY A 354 -16.03 0.96 30.26
CA GLY A 354 -16.02 2.42 30.26
C GLY A 354 -14.65 3.03 29.93
N ASN A 355 -13.59 2.22 29.74
CA ASN A 355 -12.26 2.72 29.41
C ASN A 355 -12.19 3.27 27.99
N PRO A 356 -11.41 4.35 27.73
CA PRO A 356 -11.18 4.83 26.38
C PRO A 356 -10.62 3.73 25.47
N ALA A 357 -11.20 3.60 24.28
CA ALA A 357 -10.80 2.59 23.30
C ALA A 357 -10.90 3.17 21.88
N LEU A 358 -9.93 2.86 21.03
CA LEU A 358 -9.84 3.37 19.67
C LEU A 358 -10.45 2.40 18.67
N ARG A 359 -11.03 2.95 17.60
CA ARG A 359 -11.66 2.16 16.54
C ARG A 359 -11.68 2.91 15.20
N LEU A 360 -11.97 2.20 14.11
CA LEU A 360 -12.37 2.84 12.86
C LEU A 360 -13.79 3.38 13.00
N SER A 361 -13.99 4.66 12.69
CA SER A 361 -15.26 5.36 12.83
C SER A 361 -15.96 5.59 11.50
N LEU A 362 -17.29 5.72 11.52
CA LEU A 362 -18.13 5.98 10.34
C LEU A 362 -17.88 4.98 9.20
N GLN A 363 -17.63 3.70 9.50
CA GLN A 363 -17.35 2.66 8.50
C GLN A 363 -18.46 2.49 7.46
N THR A 364 -19.70 2.90 7.75
CA THR A 364 -20.81 2.91 6.79
C THR A 364 -20.56 3.73 5.53
N ARG A 365 -19.51 4.56 5.49
CA ARG A 365 -19.06 5.30 4.30
C ARG A 365 -18.18 4.47 3.38
N GLU A 366 -17.54 3.41 3.90
CA GLU A 366 -16.55 2.62 3.17
C GLU A 366 -17.18 1.83 2.02
N GLN A 367 -16.40 1.59 0.98
CA GLN A 367 -16.84 1.00 -0.29
C GLN A 367 -17.39 -0.42 -0.15
N HIS A 368 -16.88 -1.23 0.79
CA HIS A 368 -17.37 -2.59 1.02
C HIS A 368 -18.79 -2.62 1.63
N ILE A 369 -19.26 -1.53 2.23
CA ILE A 369 -20.60 -1.35 2.76
C ILE A 369 -21.49 -0.62 1.74
N ARG A 370 -21.05 0.52 1.23
CA ARG A 370 -21.83 1.39 0.34
C ARG A 370 -21.83 0.96 -1.12
N ARG A 371 -20.85 0.19 -1.57
CA ARG A 371 -20.69 -0.33 -2.94
C ARG A 371 -20.77 0.80 -3.99
N ASP A 372 -21.74 0.76 -4.89
CA ASP A 372 -21.97 1.76 -5.96
C ASP A 372 -22.31 3.17 -5.45
N LYS A 373 -22.68 3.30 -4.19
CA LYS A 373 -22.98 4.60 -3.53
C LYS A 373 -21.81 5.13 -2.72
N ALA A 374 -20.64 4.48 -2.75
CA ALA A 374 -19.45 4.95 -2.09
C ALA A 374 -18.91 6.21 -2.78
N THR A 375 -18.32 7.11 -2.00
CA THR A 375 -17.73 8.35 -2.50
C THR A 375 -16.30 8.17 -2.99
N SER A 376 -15.66 7.06 -2.62
CA SER A 376 -14.29 6.70 -2.97
C SER A 376 -14.15 5.18 -3.04
N ASN A 377 -13.20 4.68 -3.83
CA ASN A 377 -12.87 3.26 -3.92
C ASN A 377 -11.68 2.86 -3.04
N ILE A 378 -11.06 3.78 -2.31
CA ILE A 378 -9.85 3.52 -1.53
C ILE A 378 -10.13 2.48 -0.44
N CYS A 379 -9.36 1.38 -0.48
CA CYS A 379 -9.36 0.29 0.50
C CYS A 379 -8.01 0.23 1.22
N THR A 380 -6.94 -0.17 0.53
CA THR A 380 -5.56 -0.06 1.02
C THR A 380 -5.10 1.38 0.82
N ALA A 381 -4.58 1.99 1.89
CA ALA A 381 -3.99 3.34 1.89
C ALA A 381 -2.45 3.23 2.05
N GLN A 382 -1.80 4.17 2.75
CA GLN A 382 -0.36 4.16 3.00
C GLN A 382 -0.08 4.24 4.51
N VAL A 383 -0.67 3.29 5.26
CA VAL A 383 -0.76 3.36 6.72
C VAL A 383 0.60 3.31 7.40
N LEU A 384 1.51 2.41 6.98
CA LEU A 384 2.85 2.32 7.58
C LEU A 384 3.63 3.64 7.45
N LEU A 385 3.49 4.32 6.28
CA LEU A 385 4.13 5.61 6.02
C LEU A 385 3.48 6.74 6.85
N ALA A 386 2.19 6.67 7.09
CA ALA A 386 1.49 7.59 8.00
C ALA A 386 1.95 7.41 9.45
N VAL A 387 2.19 6.16 9.88
CA VAL A 387 2.77 5.88 11.21
C VAL A 387 4.19 6.44 11.31
N ILE A 388 5.02 6.29 10.27
CA ILE A 388 6.36 6.90 10.24
C ILE A 388 6.25 8.43 10.37
N ALA A 389 5.40 9.07 9.55
CA ALA A 389 5.24 10.52 9.55
C ALA A 389 4.72 11.07 10.90
N SER A 390 3.74 10.41 11.51
CA SER A 390 3.25 10.81 12.82
C SER A 390 4.30 10.61 13.92
N THR A 391 5.08 9.53 13.84
CA THR A 391 6.16 9.25 14.79
C THR A 391 7.32 10.24 14.64
N TYR A 392 7.60 10.68 13.40
CA TYR A 392 8.56 11.77 13.15
C TYR A 392 8.11 13.06 13.86
N ALA A 393 6.83 13.41 13.75
CA ALA A 393 6.28 14.56 14.47
C ALA A 393 6.31 14.38 15.99
N VAL A 394 6.06 13.18 16.51
CA VAL A 394 6.20 12.84 17.93
C VAL A 394 7.65 12.98 18.41
N TYR A 395 8.62 12.56 17.60
CA TYR A 395 10.04 12.61 17.94
C TYR A 395 10.61 14.03 17.96
N HIS A 396 10.31 14.82 16.93
CA HIS A 396 10.79 16.21 16.82
C HIS A 396 9.97 17.20 17.66
N GLY A 397 8.69 16.94 17.81
CA GLY A 397 7.75 17.86 18.45
C GLY A 397 7.57 19.18 17.70
N PRO A 398 6.71 20.09 18.17
CA PRO A 398 6.44 21.37 17.50
C PRO A 398 7.69 22.22 17.34
N THR A 399 8.55 22.26 18.34
CA THR A 399 9.80 23.05 18.32
C THR A 399 10.82 22.48 17.35
N GLY A 400 10.97 21.15 17.28
CA GLY A 400 11.88 20.49 16.34
C GLY A 400 11.46 20.68 14.89
N LEU A 401 10.17 20.46 14.59
CA LEU A 401 9.63 20.67 13.23
C LEU A 401 9.80 22.13 12.80
N ARG A 402 9.52 23.09 13.69
CA ARG A 402 9.72 24.51 13.42
C ARG A 402 11.19 24.82 13.10
N ARG A 403 12.13 24.29 13.87
CA ARG A 403 13.58 24.47 13.64
C ARG A 403 14.02 23.89 12.28
N ILE A 404 13.46 22.75 11.89
CA ILE A 404 13.74 22.16 10.57
C ILE A 404 13.25 23.11 9.48
N ALA A 405 12.01 23.57 9.55
CA ALA A 405 11.43 24.51 8.59
C ALA A 405 12.18 25.83 8.53
N GLU A 406 12.52 26.42 9.67
CA GLU A 406 13.32 27.66 9.79
C GLU A 406 14.68 27.48 9.15
N ARG A 407 15.36 26.35 9.40
CA ARG A 407 16.65 26.04 8.78
C ARG A 407 16.56 25.94 7.26
N VAL A 408 15.56 25.20 6.75
CA VAL A 408 15.35 25.07 5.29
C VAL A 408 15.09 26.43 4.66
N HIS A 409 14.21 27.23 5.26
CA HIS A 409 13.94 28.59 4.78
C HIS A 409 15.17 29.50 4.79
N GLN A 410 15.95 29.49 5.89
CA GLN A 410 17.16 30.30 6.03
C GLN A 410 18.23 29.90 5.00
N LEU A 411 18.44 28.60 4.75
CA LEU A 411 19.34 28.13 3.71
C LEU A 411 18.88 28.61 2.32
N THR A 412 17.58 28.61 2.07
CA THR A 412 17.01 29.13 0.82
C THR A 412 17.23 30.63 0.67
N VAL A 413 17.11 31.41 1.75
CA VAL A 413 17.42 32.84 1.78
C VAL A 413 18.92 33.09 1.49
N LEU A 414 19.81 32.31 2.09
CA LEU A 414 21.26 32.40 1.83
C LEU A 414 21.58 32.13 0.36
N LEU A 415 21.01 31.07 -0.21
CA LEU A 415 21.18 30.75 -1.62
C LEU A 415 20.62 31.86 -2.53
N ALA A 416 19.45 32.40 -2.22
CA ALA A 416 18.82 33.50 -2.97
C ALA A 416 19.72 34.75 -2.98
N GLU A 417 20.29 35.15 -1.83
CA GLU A 417 21.23 36.28 -1.74
C GLU A 417 22.49 36.02 -2.55
N GLY A 418 23.05 34.81 -2.44
CA GLY A 418 24.22 34.43 -3.23
C GLY A 418 23.98 34.51 -4.74
N LEU A 419 22.85 33.97 -5.21
CA LEU A 419 22.46 34.04 -6.62
C LEU A 419 22.22 35.47 -7.11
N LYS A 420 21.65 36.33 -6.27
CA LYS A 420 21.48 37.75 -6.57
C LYS A 420 22.83 38.46 -6.70
N ARG A 421 23.80 38.15 -5.82
CA ARG A 421 25.17 38.70 -5.95
C ARG A 421 25.88 38.21 -7.21
N LEU A 422 25.56 37.03 -7.71
CA LEU A 422 26.01 36.53 -9.00
C LEU A 422 25.27 37.15 -10.19
N GLY A 423 24.31 38.05 -9.95
CA GLY A 423 23.56 38.78 -10.98
C GLY A 423 22.36 38.09 -11.55
N TYR A 424 21.82 37.08 -10.88
CA TYR A 424 20.56 36.40 -11.27
C TYR A 424 19.34 37.11 -10.73
N SER A 425 18.24 37.06 -11.51
CA SER A 425 16.92 37.53 -11.13
C SER A 425 16.11 36.41 -10.50
N LEU A 426 15.41 36.70 -9.38
CA LEU A 426 14.57 35.80 -8.62
C LEU A 426 13.19 36.43 -8.53
N PRO A 427 12.28 36.17 -9.48
CA PRO A 427 10.97 36.81 -9.55
C PRO A 427 9.97 36.31 -8.51
N ASN A 428 10.19 35.11 -7.93
CA ASN A 428 9.26 34.47 -7.01
C ASN A 428 9.53 34.90 -5.55
N GLN A 429 8.81 35.88 -5.06
CA GLN A 429 8.89 36.36 -3.67
C GLN A 429 7.50 36.71 -3.14
N PRO A 430 7.20 36.47 -1.83
CA PRO A 430 7.98 35.67 -0.88
C PRO A 430 8.00 34.18 -1.21
N PHE A 431 9.00 33.45 -0.70
CA PHE A 431 9.17 32.02 -0.93
C PHE A 431 9.43 31.28 0.39
N PHE A 432 9.28 29.95 0.38
CA PHE A 432 9.62 29.08 1.52
C PHE A 432 10.96 28.36 1.29
N ASP A 433 10.99 27.35 0.43
CA ASP A 433 12.14 26.46 0.21
C ASP A 433 12.53 26.33 -1.26
N THR A 434 11.80 26.94 -2.16
CA THR A 434 11.97 26.80 -3.61
C THR A 434 12.23 28.14 -4.26
N LEU A 435 13.26 28.19 -5.12
CA LEU A 435 13.64 29.36 -5.90
C LEU A 435 13.41 29.12 -7.39
N ARG A 436 12.85 30.12 -8.06
CA ARG A 436 12.79 30.20 -9.51
C ARG A 436 13.82 31.21 -9.97
N ILE A 437 14.73 30.80 -10.86
CA ILE A 437 15.90 31.58 -11.25
C ILE A 437 15.84 31.84 -12.75
N GLU A 438 15.81 33.12 -13.15
CA GLU A 438 15.90 33.51 -14.54
C GLU A 438 17.38 33.45 -14.99
N VAL A 439 17.67 32.49 -15.86
CA VAL A 439 19.04 32.23 -16.33
C VAL A 439 19.26 32.59 -17.79
N GLY A 440 18.20 32.98 -18.52
CA GLY A 440 18.24 33.24 -19.96
C GLY A 440 18.70 31.99 -20.72
N ASP A 441 19.43 32.15 -21.79
CA ASP A 441 19.88 31.06 -22.66
C ASP A 441 20.91 30.10 -22.03
N ARG A 442 21.16 30.22 -20.70
CA ARG A 442 22.14 29.40 -19.96
C ARG A 442 21.53 28.17 -19.29
N ALA A 443 20.20 27.98 -19.33
CA ALA A 443 19.56 26.90 -18.59
C ALA A 443 20.19 25.53 -18.87
N ALA A 444 20.29 25.12 -20.12
CA ALA A 444 20.90 23.83 -20.49
C ALA A 444 22.41 23.72 -20.08
N LYS A 445 23.17 24.84 -20.06
CA LYS A 445 24.59 24.84 -19.59
C LYS A 445 24.63 24.61 -18.08
N ILE A 446 23.76 25.26 -17.32
CA ILE A 446 23.67 25.13 -15.85
C ILE A 446 23.25 23.70 -15.47
N ILE A 447 22.25 23.14 -16.12
CA ILE A 447 21.81 21.75 -15.87
C ILE A 447 22.97 20.76 -16.13
N ARG A 448 23.65 20.87 -17.28
CA ARG A 448 24.81 19.98 -17.55
C ARG A 448 25.93 20.14 -16.52
N ARG A 449 26.18 21.38 -16.05
CA ARG A 449 27.18 21.62 -15.02
C ARG A 449 26.76 21.03 -13.67
N ALA A 450 25.49 21.15 -13.31
CA ALA A 450 24.92 20.51 -12.11
C ALA A 450 25.10 18.98 -12.17
N HIS A 451 24.79 18.35 -13.30
CA HIS A 451 25.02 16.92 -13.49
C HIS A 451 26.50 16.52 -13.32
N SER A 452 27.45 17.36 -13.78
CA SER A 452 28.88 17.08 -13.56
C SER A 452 29.33 17.20 -12.09
N HIS A 453 28.53 17.83 -11.24
CA HIS A 453 28.66 17.87 -9.78
C HIS A 453 27.78 16.83 -9.06
N HIS A 454 27.17 15.87 -9.76
CA HIS A 454 26.20 14.90 -9.25
C HIS A 454 24.99 15.57 -8.55
N ILE A 455 24.52 16.67 -9.14
CA ILE A 455 23.38 17.45 -8.65
C ILE A 455 22.30 17.52 -9.72
N ASN A 456 21.05 17.27 -9.33
CA ASN A 456 19.85 17.42 -10.15
C ASN A 456 19.11 18.71 -9.79
N LEU A 457 18.91 19.58 -10.78
CA LEU A 457 18.10 20.79 -10.70
C LEU A 457 16.84 20.64 -11.57
N ARG A 458 15.80 21.39 -11.26
CA ARG A 458 14.58 21.43 -12.08
C ARG A 458 14.77 22.38 -13.25
N GLN A 459 14.72 21.90 -14.47
CA GLN A 459 14.56 22.75 -15.64
C GLN A 459 13.07 23.08 -15.80
N ILE A 460 12.66 24.33 -15.52
CA ILE A 460 11.25 24.78 -15.65
C ILE A 460 10.93 25.00 -17.11
N ASP A 461 11.81 25.75 -17.79
CA ASP A 461 11.74 26.01 -19.22
C ASP A 461 13.15 26.27 -19.78
N ASP A 462 13.28 26.71 -21.05
CA ASP A 462 14.57 26.97 -21.70
C ASP A 462 15.35 28.15 -21.10
N ARG A 463 14.71 28.96 -20.26
CA ARG A 463 15.26 30.19 -19.69
C ARG A 463 15.27 30.23 -18.16
N THR A 464 14.68 29.23 -17.52
CA THR A 464 14.37 29.24 -16.10
C THR A 464 14.75 27.92 -15.44
N VAL A 465 15.44 28.01 -14.30
CA VAL A 465 15.82 26.85 -13.47
C VAL A 465 15.20 26.98 -12.09
N GLY A 466 14.69 25.88 -11.56
CA GLY A 466 14.17 25.76 -10.21
C GLY A 466 15.16 25.05 -9.29
N ILE A 467 15.23 25.50 -8.03
CA ILE A 467 15.99 24.85 -6.96
C ILE A 467 15.11 24.76 -5.73
N SER A 468 14.92 23.56 -5.22
CA SER A 468 14.19 23.32 -3.96
C SER A 468 15.15 22.74 -2.93
N LEU A 469 15.15 23.31 -1.72
CA LEU A 469 15.98 22.87 -0.61
C LEU A 469 15.15 22.02 0.37
N ASP A 470 15.86 21.18 1.13
CA ASP A 470 15.26 20.31 2.14
C ASP A 470 16.14 20.23 3.40
N GLU A 471 15.74 19.42 4.38
CA GLU A 471 16.43 19.33 5.67
C GLU A 471 17.84 18.72 5.58
N THR A 472 18.17 18.02 4.49
CA THR A 472 19.47 17.35 4.31
C THR A 472 20.55 18.27 3.76
N VAL A 473 20.19 19.49 3.32
CA VAL A 473 21.08 20.44 2.68
C VAL A 473 22.16 20.96 3.65
N SER A 474 23.42 20.93 3.23
CA SER A 474 24.59 21.39 3.98
C SER A 474 25.12 22.74 3.45
N SER A 475 26.11 23.32 4.16
CA SER A 475 26.88 24.49 3.68
C SER A 475 27.64 24.16 2.39
N ASP A 476 28.18 22.93 2.28
CA ASP A 476 28.92 22.48 1.10
C ASP A 476 27.99 22.38 -0.12
N ASP A 477 26.73 21.91 0.07
CA ASP A 477 25.74 21.91 -1.00
C ASP A 477 25.40 23.32 -1.49
N LEU A 478 25.28 24.30 -0.58
CA LEU A 478 25.07 25.70 -0.96
C LEU A 478 26.25 26.24 -1.75
N MET A 479 27.47 25.94 -1.33
CA MET A 479 28.69 26.37 -2.05
C MET A 479 28.73 25.74 -3.45
N ALA A 480 28.46 24.43 -3.57
CA ALA A 480 28.41 23.75 -4.86
C ALA A 480 27.36 24.34 -5.80
N LEU A 481 26.15 24.65 -5.28
CA LEU A 481 25.13 25.35 -6.06
C LEU A 481 25.61 26.73 -6.53
N LEU A 482 26.21 27.54 -5.66
CA LEU A 482 26.74 28.84 -6.04
C LEU A 482 27.85 28.73 -7.10
N GLU A 483 28.75 27.75 -7.01
CA GLU A 483 29.77 27.46 -8.00
C GLU A 483 29.17 27.06 -9.36
N ILE A 484 28.14 26.26 -9.38
CA ILE A 484 27.39 25.87 -10.60
C ILE A 484 26.90 27.14 -11.33
N PHE A 485 26.36 28.11 -10.60
CA PHE A 485 25.83 29.35 -11.16
C PHE A 485 26.86 30.41 -11.44
N ALA A 486 28.01 30.44 -10.76
CA ALA A 486 29.09 31.39 -10.95
C ALA A 486 29.86 31.22 -12.27
N ALA A 487 29.56 30.14 -13.00
CA ALA A 487 30.16 29.83 -14.32
C ALA A 487 31.69 29.60 -14.28
N ASP A 488 32.49 30.49 -14.89
CA ASP A 488 33.91 30.25 -15.11
C ASP A 488 34.80 30.85 -14.00
N GLN A 489 34.23 31.55 -13.03
CA GLN A 489 34.96 32.13 -11.89
C GLN A 489 34.25 31.71 -10.59
N PRO A 490 34.99 31.18 -9.61
CA PRO A 490 34.39 30.83 -8.33
C PRO A 490 33.77 32.06 -7.67
N PRO A 491 32.72 31.89 -6.84
CA PRO A 491 32.15 32.98 -6.06
C PRO A 491 33.24 33.64 -5.19
N HIS A 492 33.21 34.96 -5.09
CA HIS A 492 34.13 35.72 -4.21
C HIS A 492 33.62 35.82 -2.77
N PHE A 493 32.68 34.96 -2.37
CA PHE A 493 32.05 34.92 -1.06
C PHE A 493 31.66 33.48 -0.69
N THR A 494 31.55 33.21 0.60
CA THR A 494 31.10 31.91 1.13
C THR A 494 29.70 32.01 1.73
N PRO A 495 28.98 30.87 1.95
CA PRO A 495 27.73 30.86 2.67
C PRO A 495 27.82 31.49 4.06
N GLU A 496 28.94 31.32 4.78
CA GLU A 496 29.16 31.89 6.10
C GLU A 496 29.28 33.42 6.05
N GLU A 497 30.00 33.97 5.06
CA GLU A 497 30.09 35.42 4.85
C GLU A 497 28.73 36.03 4.47
N LEU A 498 27.91 35.31 3.67
CA LEU A 498 26.52 35.68 3.38
C LEU A 498 25.70 35.74 4.66
N ALA A 499 25.79 34.73 5.52
CA ALA A 499 25.07 34.66 6.79
C ALA A 499 25.41 35.83 7.72
N HIS A 500 26.70 36.17 7.80
CA HIS A 500 27.13 37.35 8.59
C HIS A 500 26.59 38.67 8.05
N THR A 501 26.45 38.81 6.75
CA THR A 501 25.95 40.04 6.11
C THR A 501 24.45 40.21 6.31
N LEU A 502 23.69 39.12 6.25
CA LEU A 502 22.22 39.12 6.34
C LEU A 502 21.69 39.39 7.76
N THR A 503 22.50 39.13 8.79
CA THR A 503 22.12 39.39 10.18
C THR A 503 21.91 40.90 10.46
N ALA A 504 22.31 41.79 9.58
CA ALA A 504 22.29 43.25 9.75
C ALA A 504 21.29 44.01 8.84
N GLY A 505 20.52 43.33 7.98
CA GLY A 505 19.65 44.01 6.99
C GLY A 505 18.31 43.33 6.73
N MET A 506 17.49 43.90 5.84
CA MET A 506 16.23 43.28 5.38
C MET A 506 16.53 42.01 4.62
N MET A 507 15.95 40.87 5.06
CA MET A 507 16.10 39.58 4.43
C MET A 507 15.26 39.49 3.13
N ILE A 508 15.88 39.02 2.05
CA ILE A 508 15.19 38.61 0.83
C ILE A 508 14.31 37.42 1.17
N GLY A 509 13.11 37.39 0.63
CA GLY A 509 12.17 36.26 0.82
C GLY A 509 11.56 36.18 2.23
N ALA A 510 11.71 37.20 3.06
CA ALA A 510 11.05 37.24 4.36
C ALA A 510 9.55 36.97 4.23
N ILE A 511 9.06 36.00 5.01
CA ILE A 511 7.64 35.68 5.05
C ILE A 511 6.90 36.89 5.65
N PRO A 512 5.90 37.46 4.93
CA PRO A 512 5.11 38.58 5.46
C PRO A 512 4.43 38.22 6.77
N SER A 513 4.31 39.18 7.67
CA SER A 513 3.71 38.96 9.01
C SER A 513 2.29 38.42 8.93
N GLU A 514 1.51 38.85 7.93
CA GLU A 514 0.15 38.41 7.67
C GLU A 514 0.02 36.96 7.17
N LEU A 515 1.12 36.38 6.66
CA LEU A 515 1.21 35.00 6.20
C LEU A 515 1.98 34.11 7.19
N THR A 516 2.55 34.71 8.25
CA THR A 516 3.28 33.99 9.29
C THR A 516 2.32 33.34 10.28
N ARG A 517 2.53 32.06 10.59
CA ARG A 517 1.74 31.32 11.56
C ARG A 517 1.82 31.93 12.95
N SER A 518 0.67 32.26 13.53
CA SER A 518 0.53 32.73 14.91
C SER A 518 -0.12 31.70 15.83
N SER A 519 -0.87 30.76 15.27
CA SER A 519 -1.56 29.71 16.03
C SER A 519 -0.60 28.63 16.54
N SER A 520 -0.88 28.12 17.75
CA SER A 520 -0.19 26.95 18.29
C SER A 520 -0.59 25.68 17.55
N TYR A 521 0.27 24.66 17.55
CA TYR A 521 0.03 23.35 16.98
C TYR A 521 0.79 22.29 17.77
N LEU A 522 0.38 21.02 17.62
CA LEU A 522 0.96 19.87 18.31
C LEU A 522 1.11 20.08 19.82
N THR A 523 0.07 20.64 20.43
CA THR A 523 0.07 20.96 21.87
C THR A 523 -0.17 19.74 22.75
N HIS A 524 -0.71 18.65 22.17
CA HIS A 524 -0.95 17.42 22.92
C HIS A 524 0.35 16.81 23.47
N PRO A 525 0.37 16.27 24.69
CA PRO A 525 1.58 15.73 25.35
C PRO A 525 2.32 14.67 24.53
N VAL A 526 1.66 13.91 23.68
CA VAL A 526 2.33 12.91 22.82
C VAL A 526 3.41 13.55 21.94
N PHE A 527 3.21 14.78 21.47
CA PHE A 527 4.17 15.53 20.66
C PHE A 527 5.19 16.31 21.49
N ASN A 528 5.11 16.26 22.83
CA ASN A 528 5.93 17.06 23.73
C ASN A 528 6.69 16.23 24.76
N ARG A 529 6.71 14.89 24.60
CA ARG A 529 7.30 13.98 25.58
C ARG A 529 8.42 13.09 25.04
N TYR A 530 8.28 12.55 23.87
CA TYR A 530 9.11 11.43 23.38
C TYR A 530 10.26 11.89 22.49
N HIS A 531 11.02 12.90 22.91
CA HIS A 531 12.10 13.53 22.14
C HIS A 531 13.46 12.85 22.31
N SER A 532 13.65 11.99 23.33
CA SER A 532 14.84 11.16 23.44
C SER A 532 14.62 9.80 22.81
N GLU A 533 15.68 9.22 22.26
CA GLU A 533 15.62 7.88 21.62
C GLU A 533 15.06 6.83 22.59
N THR A 534 15.51 6.83 23.84
CA THR A 534 15.04 5.89 24.87
C THR A 534 13.53 6.00 25.13
N GLU A 535 13.01 7.23 25.24
CA GLU A 535 11.58 7.43 25.52
C GLU A 535 10.73 7.08 24.28
N LEU A 536 11.20 7.42 23.09
CA LEU A 536 10.51 7.03 21.87
C LEU A 536 10.50 5.50 21.68
N LEU A 537 11.64 4.85 21.88
CA LEU A 537 11.75 3.39 21.80
C LEU A 537 10.75 2.69 22.74
N ARG A 538 10.67 3.17 24.00
CA ARG A 538 9.70 2.65 24.97
C ARG A 538 8.26 2.93 24.58
N TYR A 539 8.00 4.07 23.95
CA TYR A 539 6.66 4.40 23.44
C TYR A 539 6.26 3.46 22.30
N LEU A 540 7.11 3.28 21.29
CA LEU A 540 6.87 2.36 20.19
C LEU A 540 6.64 0.92 20.66
N TYR A 541 7.44 0.47 21.63
CA TYR A 541 7.27 -0.87 22.20
C TYR A 541 5.94 -1.04 22.94
N ARG A 542 5.51 -0.02 23.70
CA ARG A 542 4.18 -0.03 24.36
C ARG A 542 3.03 -0.07 23.35
N LEU A 543 3.16 0.61 22.20
CA LEU A 543 2.17 0.50 21.13
C LEU A 543 2.16 -0.90 20.53
N GLN A 544 3.32 -1.43 20.19
CA GLN A 544 3.47 -2.77 19.61
C GLN A 544 2.83 -3.86 20.47
N LEU A 545 3.00 -3.81 21.79
CA LEU A 545 2.43 -4.80 22.72
C LEU A 545 0.89 -4.82 22.76
N LYS A 546 0.23 -3.79 22.25
CA LYS A 546 -1.25 -3.72 22.18
C LYS A 546 -1.82 -4.39 20.93
N ASP A 547 -0.96 -4.82 20.00
CA ASP A 547 -1.34 -5.25 18.67
C ASP A 547 -0.94 -6.70 18.38
N LEU A 548 -1.80 -7.42 17.63
CA LEU A 548 -1.44 -8.67 17.00
C LEU A 548 -0.90 -8.44 15.58
N SER A 549 0.13 -9.20 15.23
CA SER A 549 0.74 -9.23 13.91
C SER A 549 1.17 -10.66 13.57
N LEU A 550 1.72 -10.89 12.37
CA LEU A 550 2.24 -12.23 12.00
C LEU A 550 3.41 -12.71 12.88
N THR A 551 4.00 -11.80 13.68
CA THR A 551 5.04 -12.22 14.65
C THR A 551 4.47 -12.97 15.86
N SER A 552 3.16 -12.97 16.06
CA SER A 552 2.49 -13.60 17.20
C SER A 552 1.60 -14.77 16.81
N ALA A 553 0.92 -14.70 15.68
CA ALA A 553 -0.02 -15.71 15.23
C ALA A 553 -0.37 -15.54 13.76
N MET A 554 -0.94 -16.57 13.15
CA MET A 554 -1.60 -16.49 11.85
C MET A 554 -2.67 -15.39 11.84
N ILE A 555 -2.78 -14.69 10.70
CA ILE A 555 -3.85 -13.74 10.42
C ILE A 555 -4.71 -14.31 9.28
N PRO A 556 -5.73 -15.12 9.56
CA PRO A 556 -6.47 -15.89 8.57
C PRO A 556 -7.59 -15.07 7.89
N LEU A 557 -7.25 -13.91 7.35
CA LEU A 557 -8.20 -12.97 6.74
C LEU A 557 -8.50 -13.33 5.28
N GLY A 558 -9.69 -13.79 4.97
CA GLY A 558 -10.17 -13.87 3.58
C GLY A 558 -10.98 -12.61 3.18
N SER A 559 -10.91 -12.12 2.00
CA SER A 559 -10.00 -12.37 0.87
C SER A 559 -8.80 -11.44 0.96
N CYS A 560 -7.85 -11.73 1.78
CA CYS A 560 -6.67 -10.91 1.95
C CYS A 560 -5.48 -11.79 2.38
N THR A 561 -4.65 -12.13 1.43
CA THR A 561 -3.49 -13.00 1.65
C THR A 561 -2.49 -12.35 2.60
N MET A 562 -2.44 -12.84 3.83
CA MET A 562 -1.55 -12.37 4.90
C MET A 562 -0.37 -13.34 5.07
N LYS A 563 0.47 -13.47 4.03
CA LYS A 563 1.68 -14.29 4.14
C LYS A 563 2.84 -13.53 4.76
N LEU A 564 3.77 -14.27 5.35
CA LEU A 564 4.97 -13.68 5.93
C LEU A 564 5.83 -13.01 4.86
N ASN A 565 6.37 -11.84 5.21
CA ASN A 565 7.39 -11.14 4.43
C ASN A 565 8.76 -11.55 4.98
N ALA A 566 9.59 -12.18 4.14
CA ALA A 566 10.92 -12.61 4.55
C ALA A 566 11.84 -11.41 4.79
N THR A 567 12.80 -11.58 5.71
CA THR A 567 13.78 -10.52 6.00
C THR A 567 14.59 -10.15 4.76
N ALA A 568 15.00 -11.14 3.96
CA ALA A 568 15.73 -10.91 2.71
C ALA A 568 14.93 -10.09 1.68
N GLU A 569 13.60 -10.19 1.67
CA GLU A 569 12.72 -9.39 0.83
C GLU A 569 12.68 -7.91 1.28
N MET A 570 12.74 -7.67 2.59
CA MET A 570 12.61 -6.33 3.18
C MET A 570 13.92 -5.51 3.19
N VAL A 571 15.07 -6.17 3.30
CA VAL A 571 16.39 -5.51 3.40
C VAL A 571 16.65 -4.47 2.29
N PRO A 572 16.37 -4.74 1.01
CA PRO A 572 16.65 -3.80 -0.08
C PRO A 572 15.87 -2.47 -0.01
N VAL A 573 14.74 -2.43 0.70
CA VAL A 573 13.90 -1.22 0.80
C VAL A 573 14.64 -0.03 1.43
N THR A 574 15.64 -0.30 2.26
CA THR A 574 16.43 0.73 2.94
C THR A 574 17.76 1.04 2.25
N TRP A 575 18.06 0.40 1.11
CA TRP A 575 19.28 0.73 0.35
C TRP A 575 19.16 2.14 -0.27
N PRO A 576 20.23 2.96 -0.19
CA PRO A 576 20.21 4.31 -0.76
C PRO A 576 19.85 4.35 -2.24
N GLU A 577 20.30 3.36 -3.01
CA GLU A 577 20.08 3.22 -4.45
C GLU A 577 18.61 3.05 -4.81
N PHE A 578 17.76 2.58 -3.86
CA PHE A 578 16.31 2.53 -4.02
C PHE A 578 15.59 3.62 -3.21
N GLY A 579 16.10 3.97 -2.04
CA GLY A 579 15.44 4.89 -1.12
C GLY A 579 15.65 6.38 -1.44
N GLN A 580 16.79 6.78 -2.03
CA GLN A 580 17.17 8.19 -2.12
C GLN A 580 17.06 8.81 -3.52
N ILE A 581 16.48 8.11 -4.48
CA ILE A 581 16.32 8.63 -5.84
C ILE A 581 15.00 9.38 -5.97
N HIS A 582 15.10 10.57 -6.59
CA HIS A 582 13.94 11.41 -6.88
C HIS A 582 13.11 10.83 -8.05
N PRO A 583 11.75 10.81 -8.02
CA PRO A 583 10.92 10.21 -9.07
C PRO A 583 11.09 10.84 -10.45
N PHE A 584 11.57 12.08 -10.51
CA PHE A 584 11.83 12.80 -11.76
C PHE A 584 13.32 12.98 -12.06
N ALA A 585 14.17 12.15 -11.45
CA ALA A 585 15.57 12.05 -11.85
C ALA A 585 15.66 11.60 -13.32
N PRO A 586 16.69 12.08 -14.08
CA PRO A 586 16.92 11.62 -15.45
C PRO A 586 17.01 10.10 -15.54
N LEU A 587 16.40 9.50 -16.57
CA LEU A 587 16.32 8.03 -16.71
C LEU A 587 17.69 7.36 -16.82
N GLU A 588 18.70 8.06 -17.33
CA GLU A 588 20.09 7.58 -17.38
C GLU A 588 20.73 7.41 -16.00
N GLN A 589 20.16 8.01 -14.95
CA GLN A 589 20.61 7.85 -13.56
C GLN A 589 19.89 6.72 -12.83
N THR A 590 18.86 6.12 -13.45
CA THR A 590 17.96 5.18 -12.79
C THR A 590 17.90 3.84 -13.50
N GLN A 591 19.01 3.42 -14.10
CA GLN A 591 19.08 2.20 -14.92
C GLN A 591 18.75 0.95 -14.10
N GLY A 592 19.20 0.90 -12.84
CA GLY A 592 18.87 -0.21 -11.95
C GLY A 592 17.35 -0.34 -11.69
N TYR A 593 16.64 0.78 -11.54
CA TYR A 593 15.19 0.75 -11.47
C TYR A 593 14.55 0.31 -12.79
N GLN A 594 15.08 0.77 -13.94
CA GLN A 594 14.54 0.33 -15.24
C GLN A 594 14.72 -1.18 -15.42
N THR A 595 15.90 -1.72 -15.10
CA THR A 595 16.18 -3.17 -15.13
C THR A 595 15.22 -3.94 -14.23
N LEU A 596 15.02 -3.48 -12.99
CA LEU A 596 14.08 -4.09 -12.04
C LEU A 596 12.63 -4.08 -12.56
N PHE A 597 12.18 -2.96 -13.12
CA PHE A 597 10.83 -2.83 -13.65
C PHE A 597 10.61 -3.73 -14.86
N GLU A 598 11.55 -3.76 -15.80
CA GLU A 598 11.48 -4.62 -16.99
C GLU A 598 11.39 -6.09 -16.60
N GLN A 599 12.22 -6.56 -15.67
CA GLN A 599 12.18 -7.93 -15.18
C GLN A 599 10.86 -8.24 -14.48
N LEU A 600 10.41 -7.36 -13.59
CA LEU A 600 9.17 -7.57 -12.86
C LEU A 600 7.95 -7.57 -13.80
N GLU A 601 7.90 -6.66 -14.78
CA GLU A 601 6.85 -6.62 -15.79
C GLU A 601 6.83 -7.90 -16.63
N GLN A 602 8.01 -8.41 -17.04
CA GLN A 602 8.14 -9.68 -17.78
C GLN A 602 7.65 -10.86 -16.93
N TRP A 603 8.06 -10.95 -15.67
CA TRP A 603 7.62 -12.03 -14.78
C TRP A 603 6.12 -11.98 -14.49
N LEU A 604 5.56 -10.81 -14.25
CA LEU A 604 4.13 -10.65 -14.05
C LEU A 604 3.33 -10.95 -15.33
N ALA A 605 3.87 -10.60 -16.49
CA ALA A 605 3.27 -10.95 -17.79
C ALA A 605 3.25 -12.47 -18.01
N GLU A 606 4.36 -13.17 -17.70
CA GLU A 606 4.41 -14.63 -17.75
C GLU A 606 3.42 -15.28 -16.78
N ILE A 607 3.37 -14.81 -15.54
CA ILE A 607 2.49 -15.35 -14.50
C ILE A 607 1.01 -15.18 -14.86
N THR A 608 0.65 -14.10 -15.52
CA THR A 608 -0.75 -13.73 -15.78
C THR A 608 -1.21 -14.01 -17.21
N GLY A 609 -0.30 -14.21 -18.15
CA GLY A 609 -0.59 -14.40 -19.58
C GLY A 609 -0.93 -13.11 -20.33
N PHE A 610 -0.67 -11.93 -19.76
CA PHE A 610 -0.93 -10.65 -20.41
C PHE A 610 0.22 -10.16 -21.28
N ALA A 611 -0.10 -9.27 -22.23
CA ALA A 611 0.85 -8.76 -23.21
C ALA A 611 1.56 -7.46 -22.77
N GLY A 612 1.07 -6.79 -21.76
CA GLY A 612 1.68 -5.57 -21.20
C GLY A 612 1.26 -5.36 -19.76
N ILE A 613 2.19 -4.86 -18.97
CA ILE A 613 2.02 -4.54 -17.54
C ILE A 613 2.23 -3.04 -17.35
N SER A 614 1.57 -2.46 -16.36
CA SER A 614 1.87 -1.12 -15.84
C SER A 614 1.99 -1.18 -14.33
N LEU A 615 3.13 -0.73 -13.82
CA LEU A 615 3.45 -0.67 -12.38
C LEU A 615 2.97 0.64 -11.73
N GLN A 616 2.35 1.56 -12.48
CA GLN A 616 1.98 2.88 -11.98
C GLN A 616 0.91 2.89 -10.87
N PRO A 617 -0.15 2.03 -10.88
CA PRO A 617 -1.17 2.11 -9.85
C PRO A 617 -0.62 1.80 -8.46
N ASN A 618 -0.78 2.74 -7.53
CA ASN A 618 -0.22 2.70 -6.17
C ASN A 618 -1.17 2.11 -5.11
N ALA A 619 -2.20 1.40 -5.54
CA ALA A 619 -3.08 0.56 -4.71
C ALA A 619 -3.90 -0.39 -5.60
N GLY A 620 -4.45 -1.48 -5.04
CA GLY A 620 -5.34 -2.37 -5.78
C GLY A 620 -6.56 -1.65 -6.36
N SER A 621 -7.19 -0.78 -5.58
CA SER A 621 -8.31 0.04 -6.04
C SER A 621 -7.93 1.03 -7.16
N GLN A 622 -6.68 1.51 -7.19
CA GLN A 622 -6.17 2.29 -8.32
C GLN A 622 -5.91 1.42 -9.55
N GLY A 623 -5.52 0.16 -9.35
CA GLY A 623 -5.46 -0.84 -10.42
C GLY A 623 -6.84 -1.11 -11.02
N GLU A 624 -7.88 -1.27 -10.18
CA GLU A 624 -9.27 -1.38 -10.63
C GLU A 624 -9.67 -0.18 -11.49
N TYR A 625 -9.46 1.00 -10.97
CA TYR A 625 -9.80 2.25 -11.65
C TYR A 625 -9.03 2.41 -12.97
N SER A 626 -7.72 2.16 -12.96
CA SER A 626 -6.85 2.21 -14.13
C SER A 626 -7.31 1.24 -15.22
N GLY A 627 -7.58 -0.01 -14.86
CA GLY A 627 -8.06 -1.03 -15.80
C GLY A 627 -9.37 -0.67 -16.48
N LEU A 628 -10.33 -0.11 -15.71
CA LEU A 628 -11.60 0.34 -16.26
C LEU A 628 -11.45 1.57 -17.17
N LEU A 629 -10.53 2.49 -16.86
CA LEU A 629 -10.22 3.62 -17.72
C LEU A 629 -9.55 3.18 -19.03
N VAL A 630 -8.68 2.17 -19.00
CA VAL A 630 -8.09 1.55 -20.19
C VAL A 630 -9.17 0.96 -21.08
N ILE A 631 -10.11 0.20 -20.51
CA ILE A 631 -11.27 -0.33 -21.25
C ILE A 631 -12.12 0.80 -21.85
N ARG A 632 -12.42 1.83 -21.08
CA ARG A 632 -13.18 2.98 -21.55
C ARG A 632 -12.48 3.68 -22.71
N LYS A 633 -11.17 3.91 -22.59
CA LYS A 633 -10.36 4.54 -23.64
C LYS A 633 -10.31 3.72 -24.92
N TYR A 634 -10.25 2.39 -24.80
CA TYR A 634 -10.37 1.48 -25.92
C TYR A 634 -11.70 1.68 -26.66
N HIS A 635 -12.83 1.70 -25.95
CA HIS A 635 -14.15 1.95 -26.56
C HIS A 635 -14.23 3.35 -27.19
N GLU A 636 -13.73 4.38 -26.51
CA GLU A 636 -13.67 5.75 -27.05
C GLU A 636 -12.87 5.82 -28.36
N SER A 637 -11.73 5.11 -28.45
CA SER A 637 -10.88 5.08 -29.66
C SER A 637 -11.58 4.47 -30.87
N ARG A 638 -12.63 3.69 -30.63
CA ARG A 638 -13.46 3.04 -31.66
C ARG A 638 -14.73 3.83 -31.99
N GLY A 639 -14.93 5.00 -31.37
CA GLY A 639 -16.17 5.77 -31.51
C GLY A 639 -17.34 5.20 -30.70
N GLU A 640 -17.09 4.33 -29.74
CA GLU A 640 -18.09 3.63 -28.93
C GLU A 640 -18.21 4.22 -27.51
N SER A 641 -18.09 5.53 -27.36
CA SER A 641 -18.17 6.22 -26.04
C SER A 641 -19.51 6.01 -25.32
N HIS A 642 -20.54 5.53 -26.02
CA HIS A 642 -21.84 5.17 -25.46
C HIS A 642 -21.81 3.85 -24.64
N ARG A 643 -20.75 3.06 -24.72
CA ARG A 643 -20.57 1.87 -23.89
C ARG A 643 -20.17 2.27 -22.48
N THR A 644 -21.14 2.24 -21.57
CA THR A 644 -20.99 2.72 -20.19
C THR A 644 -21.54 1.75 -19.14
N VAL A 645 -22.04 0.58 -19.54
CA VAL A 645 -22.56 -0.42 -18.60
C VAL A 645 -21.45 -1.38 -18.18
N CYS A 646 -21.32 -1.57 -16.87
CA CYS A 646 -20.43 -2.56 -16.24
C CYS A 646 -21.28 -3.61 -15.51
N LEU A 647 -21.19 -4.87 -15.93
CA LEU A 647 -21.79 -5.99 -15.23
C LEU A 647 -20.91 -6.39 -14.04
N ILE A 648 -21.50 -6.63 -12.87
CA ILE A 648 -20.74 -7.00 -11.66
C ILE A 648 -21.49 -8.12 -10.92
N PRO A 649 -20.94 -9.35 -10.81
CA PRO A 649 -21.53 -10.43 -10.04
C PRO A 649 -21.60 -10.10 -8.54
N GLN A 650 -22.58 -10.67 -7.85
CA GLN A 650 -22.72 -10.52 -6.40
C GLN A 650 -21.53 -11.11 -5.64
N SER A 651 -20.81 -12.06 -6.25
CA SER A 651 -19.56 -12.66 -5.77
C SER A 651 -18.30 -11.82 -6.04
N ALA A 652 -18.44 -10.60 -6.59
CA ALA A 652 -17.32 -9.70 -6.80
C ALA A 652 -16.95 -8.94 -5.51
N HIS A 653 -15.70 -8.48 -5.43
CA HIS A 653 -15.22 -7.68 -4.30
C HIS A 653 -16.02 -6.36 -4.16
N GLY A 654 -16.23 -5.91 -2.93
CA GLY A 654 -17.04 -4.71 -2.65
C GLY A 654 -16.50 -3.40 -3.20
N THR A 655 -15.21 -3.32 -3.58
CA THR A 655 -14.60 -2.15 -4.22
C THR A 655 -14.97 -2.01 -5.71
N ASN A 656 -15.28 -3.11 -6.38
CA ASN A 656 -15.54 -3.13 -7.83
C ASN A 656 -16.68 -2.18 -8.25
N PRO A 657 -17.87 -2.17 -7.59
CA PRO A 657 -18.91 -1.20 -7.92
C PRO A 657 -18.47 0.26 -7.75
N ALA A 658 -17.71 0.58 -6.70
CA ALA A 658 -17.21 1.93 -6.48
C ALA A 658 -16.24 2.37 -7.60
N SER A 659 -15.31 1.49 -7.99
CA SER A 659 -14.37 1.72 -9.08
C SER A 659 -15.07 1.92 -10.43
N ALA A 660 -16.11 1.14 -10.71
CA ALA A 660 -16.92 1.28 -11.92
C ALA A 660 -17.62 2.66 -11.99
N VAL A 661 -18.23 3.10 -10.89
CA VAL A 661 -18.87 4.42 -10.81
C VAL A 661 -17.84 5.54 -10.99
N MET A 662 -16.67 5.43 -10.36
CA MET A 662 -15.57 6.39 -10.51
C MET A 662 -15.02 6.46 -11.94
N ALA A 663 -15.06 5.35 -12.67
CA ALA A 663 -14.72 5.31 -14.10
C ALA A 663 -15.86 5.82 -15.01
N GLY A 664 -16.97 6.32 -14.45
CA GLY A 664 -18.12 6.84 -15.17
C GLY A 664 -19.03 5.75 -15.75
N MET A 665 -18.99 4.53 -15.20
CA MET A 665 -19.80 3.41 -15.67
C MET A 665 -21.03 3.21 -14.79
N GLN A 666 -22.10 2.69 -15.41
CA GLN A 666 -23.34 2.27 -14.76
C GLN A 666 -23.20 0.81 -14.33
N VAL A 667 -23.32 0.55 -13.03
CA VAL A 667 -23.28 -0.80 -12.48
C VAL A 667 -24.60 -1.54 -12.70
N VAL A 668 -24.51 -2.77 -13.21
CA VAL A 668 -25.63 -3.72 -13.33
C VAL A 668 -25.21 -5.02 -12.62
N ALA A 669 -25.90 -5.36 -11.54
CA ALA A 669 -25.58 -6.54 -10.76
C ALA A 669 -26.00 -7.82 -11.49
N VAL A 670 -25.16 -8.86 -11.42
CA VAL A 670 -25.45 -10.22 -11.91
C VAL A 670 -25.65 -11.15 -10.71
N ALA A 671 -26.67 -11.99 -10.77
CA ALA A 671 -26.99 -12.93 -9.71
C ALA A 671 -25.92 -14.05 -9.59
N CYS A 672 -25.88 -14.69 -8.43
CA CYS A 672 -25.17 -15.94 -8.20
C CYS A 672 -26.18 -17.04 -7.89
N ASP A 673 -25.84 -18.29 -8.23
CA ASP A 673 -26.60 -19.47 -7.92
C ASP A 673 -26.49 -19.87 -6.44
N ALA A 674 -27.12 -20.96 -6.05
CA ALA A 674 -27.13 -21.47 -4.67
C ALA A 674 -25.75 -21.99 -4.22
N ASP A 675 -24.90 -22.38 -5.16
CA ASP A 675 -23.56 -22.91 -4.92
C ASP A 675 -22.49 -21.79 -4.90
N GLY A 676 -22.91 -20.54 -5.14
CA GLY A 676 -22.05 -19.36 -5.10
C GLY A 676 -21.37 -19.02 -6.41
N ASN A 677 -21.69 -19.71 -7.51
CA ASN A 677 -21.20 -19.41 -8.85
C ASN A 677 -22.02 -18.30 -9.51
N ILE A 678 -21.49 -17.70 -10.57
CA ILE A 678 -22.21 -16.72 -11.38
C ILE A 678 -23.38 -17.43 -12.11
N ASP A 679 -24.59 -16.88 -12.02
CA ASP A 679 -25.74 -17.34 -12.80
C ASP A 679 -25.51 -16.95 -14.27
N VAL A 680 -25.06 -17.92 -15.08
CA VAL A 680 -24.71 -17.73 -16.50
C VAL A 680 -25.92 -17.29 -17.30
N ALA A 681 -27.12 -17.77 -16.98
CA ALA A 681 -28.36 -17.39 -17.67
C ALA A 681 -28.73 -15.93 -17.38
N ASP A 682 -28.60 -15.48 -16.16
CA ASP A 682 -28.80 -14.07 -15.78
C ASP A 682 -27.73 -13.15 -16.41
N LEU A 683 -26.46 -13.63 -16.47
CA LEU A 683 -25.39 -12.90 -17.16
C LEU A 683 -25.70 -12.75 -18.65
N GLN A 684 -26.06 -13.84 -19.33
CA GLN A 684 -26.41 -13.84 -20.77
C GLN A 684 -27.55 -12.84 -21.03
N ALA A 685 -28.64 -12.95 -20.27
CA ALA A 685 -29.80 -12.06 -20.42
C ALA A 685 -29.44 -10.58 -20.27
N LYS A 686 -28.61 -10.24 -19.25
CA LYS A 686 -28.16 -8.86 -18.99
C LYS A 686 -27.17 -8.38 -20.04
N ALA A 687 -26.25 -9.22 -20.50
CA ALA A 687 -25.32 -8.88 -21.57
C ALA A 687 -26.06 -8.57 -22.86
N GLU A 688 -27.06 -9.38 -23.25
CA GLU A 688 -27.90 -9.14 -24.41
C GLU A 688 -28.76 -7.87 -24.24
N GLN A 689 -29.39 -7.68 -23.08
CA GLN A 689 -30.18 -6.48 -22.77
C GLN A 689 -29.38 -5.18 -22.92
N HIS A 690 -28.13 -5.22 -22.57
CA HIS A 690 -27.23 -4.07 -22.60
C HIS A 690 -26.22 -4.05 -23.75
N ARG A 691 -26.38 -4.94 -24.73
CA ARG A 691 -25.42 -5.19 -25.82
C ARG A 691 -24.81 -3.96 -26.44
N ASP A 692 -25.64 -2.96 -26.75
CA ASP A 692 -25.18 -1.71 -27.38
C ASP A 692 -24.38 -0.81 -26.43
N ARG A 693 -24.54 -0.99 -25.12
CA ARG A 693 -23.93 -0.15 -24.08
C ARG A 693 -22.98 -0.89 -23.17
N LEU A 694 -22.81 -2.20 -23.35
CA LEU A 694 -21.94 -3.01 -22.51
C LEU A 694 -20.48 -2.60 -22.72
N ALA A 695 -19.85 -2.08 -21.67
CA ALA A 695 -18.44 -1.73 -21.64
C ALA A 695 -17.59 -2.85 -21.05
N ALA A 696 -17.98 -3.39 -19.91
CA ALA A 696 -17.18 -4.35 -19.16
C ALA A 696 -18.01 -5.30 -18.30
N LEU A 697 -17.41 -6.44 -17.97
CA LEU A 697 -17.71 -7.26 -16.80
C LEU A 697 -16.54 -7.08 -15.81
N MET A 698 -16.83 -6.87 -14.52
CA MET A 698 -15.82 -7.02 -13.45
C MET A 698 -16.09 -8.31 -12.69
N VAL A 699 -15.15 -9.24 -12.69
CA VAL A 699 -15.24 -10.53 -12.00
C VAL A 699 -14.04 -10.75 -11.09
N THR A 700 -14.26 -11.18 -9.85
CA THR A 700 -13.20 -11.64 -8.94
C THR A 700 -12.97 -13.13 -9.16
N TYR A 701 -11.72 -13.57 -9.32
CA TYR A 701 -11.41 -14.97 -9.61
C TYR A 701 -10.18 -15.48 -8.84
N PRO A 702 -10.26 -16.67 -8.15
CA PRO A 702 -11.51 -17.32 -7.77
C PRO A 702 -12.46 -16.37 -7.04
N SER A 703 -13.75 -16.68 -7.01
CA SER A 703 -14.75 -15.76 -6.44
C SER A 703 -14.54 -15.55 -4.94
N THR A 704 -15.04 -14.43 -4.39
CA THR A 704 -15.03 -14.19 -2.94
C THR A 704 -15.89 -15.19 -2.15
N HIS A 705 -16.60 -16.10 -2.83
CA HIS A 705 -17.25 -17.23 -2.20
C HIS A 705 -16.29 -18.40 -1.93
N GLY A 706 -15.00 -18.28 -2.28
CA GLY A 706 -13.98 -19.30 -2.06
C GLY A 706 -14.05 -20.46 -3.03
N VAL A 707 -14.64 -20.26 -4.21
CA VAL A 707 -14.82 -21.31 -5.24
C VAL A 707 -14.25 -20.87 -6.59
N PHE A 708 -13.71 -21.82 -7.35
CA PHE A 708 -13.37 -21.63 -8.76
C PHE A 708 -14.64 -21.66 -9.60
N GLU A 709 -14.89 -20.60 -10.35
CA GLU A 709 -15.97 -20.53 -11.33
C GLU A 709 -15.66 -21.44 -12.52
N GLU A 710 -16.44 -22.54 -12.67
CA GLU A 710 -16.24 -23.54 -13.73
C GLU A 710 -16.49 -22.95 -15.12
N ALA A 711 -17.46 -22.04 -15.23
CA ALA A 711 -17.91 -21.47 -16.50
C ALA A 711 -17.13 -20.22 -16.92
N ILE A 712 -15.97 -19.92 -16.33
CA ILE A 712 -15.29 -18.63 -16.53
C ILE A 712 -14.98 -18.33 -18.02
N GLN A 713 -14.62 -19.33 -18.83
CA GLN A 713 -14.39 -19.15 -20.27
C GLN A 713 -15.69 -18.81 -21.01
N GLU A 714 -16.82 -19.46 -20.68
CA GLU A 714 -18.13 -19.16 -21.23
C GLU A 714 -18.59 -17.75 -20.83
N ILE A 715 -18.38 -17.37 -19.57
CA ILE A 715 -18.65 -16.03 -19.05
C ILE A 715 -17.89 -14.97 -19.83
N CYS A 716 -16.58 -15.18 -20.09
CA CYS A 716 -15.78 -14.28 -20.91
C CYS A 716 -16.31 -14.20 -22.35
N ALA A 717 -16.63 -15.34 -22.95
CA ALA A 717 -17.17 -15.41 -24.32
C ALA A 717 -18.51 -14.68 -24.47
N ILE A 718 -19.41 -14.79 -23.50
CA ILE A 718 -20.68 -14.07 -23.46
C ILE A 718 -20.45 -12.56 -23.50
N VAL A 719 -19.54 -12.06 -22.69
CA VAL A 719 -19.24 -10.62 -22.61
C VAL A 719 -18.65 -10.12 -23.91
N HIS A 720 -17.67 -10.83 -24.48
CA HIS A 720 -17.04 -10.49 -25.78
C HIS A 720 -18.04 -10.51 -26.94
N ALA A 721 -18.94 -11.51 -26.99
CA ALA A 721 -19.97 -11.60 -28.01
C ALA A 721 -20.95 -10.41 -27.98
N ASN A 722 -21.08 -9.76 -26.84
CA ASN A 722 -21.90 -8.56 -26.66
C ASN A 722 -21.08 -7.25 -26.68
N GLY A 723 -19.80 -7.31 -27.09
CA GLY A 723 -18.93 -6.15 -27.34
C GLY A 723 -18.27 -5.56 -26.09
N GLY A 724 -18.43 -6.19 -24.91
CA GLY A 724 -17.77 -5.79 -23.67
C GLY A 724 -16.36 -6.35 -23.54
N GLN A 725 -15.60 -5.86 -22.57
CA GLN A 725 -14.29 -6.36 -22.15
C GLN A 725 -14.40 -7.02 -20.77
N VAL A 726 -13.52 -7.97 -20.47
CA VAL A 726 -13.49 -8.67 -19.18
C VAL A 726 -12.39 -8.12 -18.32
N TYR A 727 -12.79 -7.45 -17.24
CA TYR A 727 -11.90 -7.06 -16.16
C TYR A 727 -11.92 -8.12 -15.06
N LEU A 728 -10.76 -8.68 -14.73
CA LEU A 728 -10.60 -9.66 -13.67
C LEU A 728 -9.93 -9.01 -12.45
N ASP A 729 -10.58 -9.10 -11.32
CA ASP A 729 -10.00 -8.74 -10.03
C ASP A 729 -9.03 -9.83 -9.59
N GLY A 730 -7.73 -9.52 -9.66
CA GLY A 730 -6.63 -10.42 -9.34
C GLY A 730 -6.22 -10.41 -7.86
N ALA A 731 -7.06 -9.94 -6.96
CA ALA A 731 -6.80 -9.98 -5.53
C ALA A 731 -6.53 -11.41 -5.04
N ASN A 732 -7.14 -12.41 -5.68
CA ASN A 732 -7.05 -13.83 -5.34
C ASN A 732 -6.02 -14.61 -6.19
N MET A 733 -4.96 -13.95 -6.68
CA MET A 733 -3.87 -14.61 -7.43
C MET A 733 -3.18 -15.72 -6.65
N ASN A 734 -3.26 -15.73 -5.32
CA ASN A 734 -2.69 -16.79 -4.48
C ASN A 734 -3.25 -18.20 -4.76
N ALA A 735 -4.39 -18.28 -5.45
CA ALA A 735 -4.96 -19.53 -5.95
C ALA A 735 -4.64 -19.86 -7.41
N GLN A 736 -3.94 -18.98 -8.14
CA GLN A 736 -3.81 -19.07 -9.59
C GLN A 736 -2.37 -19.24 -10.09
N VAL A 737 -1.38 -18.66 -9.40
CA VAL A 737 0.01 -18.63 -9.86
C VAL A 737 0.53 -20.04 -10.16
N GLY A 738 0.97 -20.26 -11.39
CA GLY A 738 1.47 -21.57 -11.87
C GLY A 738 0.39 -22.62 -12.12
N LEU A 739 -0.89 -22.35 -11.83
CA LEU A 739 -2.01 -23.28 -12.05
C LEU A 739 -2.93 -22.85 -13.20
N CYS A 740 -3.17 -21.54 -13.34
CA CYS A 740 -3.93 -20.97 -14.46
C CYS A 740 -3.52 -19.50 -14.65
N ARG A 741 -3.77 -18.94 -15.85
CA ARG A 741 -3.43 -17.56 -16.18
C ARG A 741 -4.66 -16.80 -16.67
N PRO A 742 -4.99 -15.65 -16.09
CA PRO A 742 -6.15 -14.84 -16.48
C PRO A 742 -6.22 -14.51 -17.97
N GLY A 743 -5.09 -14.16 -18.58
CA GLY A 743 -5.00 -13.84 -20.00
C GLY A 743 -5.35 -15.02 -20.91
N ASP A 744 -5.09 -16.26 -20.48
CA ASP A 744 -5.33 -17.47 -21.29
C ASP A 744 -6.81 -17.90 -21.31
N PHE A 745 -7.58 -17.58 -20.26
CA PHE A 745 -8.98 -17.98 -20.20
C PHE A 745 -9.97 -16.87 -20.55
N GLY A 746 -9.47 -15.71 -21.02
CA GLY A 746 -10.30 -14.69 -21.65
C GLY A 746 -10.46 -13.38 -20.90
N ALA A 747 -9.68 -13.12 -19.83
CA ALA A 747 -9.63 -11.80 -19.23
C ALA A 747 -8.85 -10.82 -20.14
N ASP A 748 -9.35 -9.58 -20.27
CA ASP A 748 -8.70 -8.53 -21.06
C ASP A 748 -7.83 -7.61 -20.20
N VAL A 749 -8.22 -7.43 -18.95
CA VAL A 749 -7.48 -6.66 -17.94
C VAL A 749 -7.52 -7.39 -16.61
N CYS A 750 -6.41 -7.36 -15.89
CA CYS A 750 -6.35 -7.81 -14.49
C CYS A 750 -5.52 -6.83 -13.67
N HIS A 751 -5.98 -6.45 -12.46
CA HIS A 751 -5.07 -5.85 -11.51
C HIS A 751 -4.48 -6.91 -10.57
N LEU A 752 -3.31 -6.61 -10.05
CA LEU A 752 -2.61 -7.45 -9.09
C LEU A 752 -2.43 -6.69 -7.77
N ASN A 753 -2.57 -7.40 -6.65
CA ASN A 753 -2.22 -6.87 -5.35
C ASN A 753 -0.87 -7.47 -4.94
N LEU A 754 0.25 -6.78 -5.23
CA LEU A 754 1.56 -7.30 -4.85
C LEU A 754 1.74 -7.40 -3.32
N HIS A 755 0.96 -6.60 -2.58
CA HIS A 755 0.87 -6.67 -1.11
C HIS A 755 0.00 -7.84 -0.59
N LYS A 756 -0.34 -8.80 -1.45
CA LYS A 756 -0.98 -10.08 -1.12
C LYS A 756 -0.11 -11.23 -1.60
N THR A 757 -0.28 -11.69 -2.82
CA THR A 757 0.39 -12.87 -3.40
C THR A 757 1.91 -12.73 -3.48
N PHE A 758 2.44 -11.51 -3.68
CA PHE A 758 3.86 -11.24 -3.95
C PHE A 758 4.59 -10.53 -2.80
N CYS A 759 4.21 -10.82 -1.57
CA CYS A 759 4.92 -10.53 -0.32
C CYS A 759 5.20 -9.06 0.03
N ILE A 760 4.65 -8.07 -0.65
CA ILE A 760 4.73 -6.70 -0.11
C ILE A 760 3.89 -6.66 1.17
N PRO A 761 4.40 -6.10 2.28
CA PRO A 761 3.73 -6.14 3.57
C PRO A 761 2.45 -5.28 3.60
N HIS A 762 1.48 -5.68 4.41
CA HIS A 762 0.24 -4.93 4.57
C HIS A 762 0.37 -3.67 5.44
N GLY A 763 1.37 -3.57 6.31
CA GLY A 763 1.72 -2.38 7.08
C GLY A 763 0.58 -1.75 7.88
N GLY A 764 -0.39 -2.54 8.35
CA GLY A 764 -1.57 -2.01 9.05
C GLY A 764 -2.66 -1.43 8.14
N GLY A 765 -2.54 -1.63 6.82
CA GLY A 765 -3.46 -1.12 5.80
C GLY A 765 -2.76 -0.35 4.66
N GLY A 766 -1.53 -0.68 4.39
CA GLY A 766 -0.61 -0.15 3.40
C GLY A 766 0.82 -0.12 3.93
N PRO A 767 1.81 -0.29 3.03
CA PRO A 767 1.88 0.28 1.68
C PRO A 767 1.04 -0.46 0.65
N GLY A 768 0.47 0.30 -0.29
CA GLY A 768 -0.30 -0.20 -1.42
C GLY A 768 0.49 -0.20 -2.72
N VAL A 769 0.23 -1.20 -3.57
CA VAL A 769 0.65 -1.25 -4.97
C VAL A 769 -0.28 -2.19 -5.73
N GLY A 770 -0.65 -1.80 -6.94
CA GLY A 770 -1.67 -2.54 -7.70
C GLY A 770 -1.44 -2.50 -9.21
N PRO A 771 -0.38 -3.15 -9.75
CA PRO A 771 -0.13 -3.20 -11.18
C PRO A 771 -1.33 -3.73 -11.96
N ILE A 772 -1.46 -3.28 -13.21
CA ILE A 772 -2.42 -3.86 -14.15
C ILE A 772 -1.69 -4.61 -15.27
N GLY A 773 -2.22 -5.80 -15.60
CA GLY A 773 -1.90 -6.54 -16.81
C GLY A 773 -3.02 -6.40 -17.83
N VAL A 774 -2.67 -6.23 -19.11
CA VAL A 774 -3.65 -6.04 -20.18
C VAL A 774 -3.37 -6.90 -21.39
N ALA A 775 -4.44 -7.31 -22.07
CA ALA A 775 -4.38 -8.00 -23.35
C ALA A 775 -3.75 -7.11 -24.43
N ARG A 776 -3.20 -7.71 -25.49
CA ARG A 776 -2.42 -7.03 -26.55
C ARG A 776 -3.11 -5.81 -27.16
N HIS A 777 -4.42 -5.88 -27.39
CA HIS A 777 -5.19 -4.78 -27.99
C HIS A 777 -5.37 -3.58 -27.04
N LEU A 778 -5.14 -3.75 -25.75
CA LEU A 778 -5.26 -2.71 -24.72
C LEU A 778 -3.93 -2.06 -24.34
N VAL A 779 -2.79 -2.65 -24.74
CA VAL A 779 -1.44 -2.09 -24.47
C VAL A 779 -1.29 -0.63 -24.91
N PRO A 780 -1.82 -0.17 -26.08
CA PRO A 780 -1.73 1.22 -26.47
C PRO A 780 -2.37 2.23 -25.52
N PHE A 781 -3.21 1.78 -24.59
CA PHE A 781 -3.99 2.63 -23.69
C PHE A 781 -3.48 2.65 -22.25
N LEU A 782 -2.35 1.99 -21.95
CA LEU A 782 -1.71 2.00 -20.62
C LEU A 782 -1.41 3.43 -20.14
N PRO A 783 -1.40 3.69 -18.82
CA PRO A 783 -1.27 5.03 -18.25
C PRO A 783 0.01 5.76 -18.67
N ASN A 784 -0.13 7.04 -19.00
CA ASN A 784 0.97 7.97 -19.27
C ASN A 784 1.37 8.75 -18.01
N HIS A 785 2.43 9.58 -18.13
CA HIS A 785 2.82 10.52 -17.09
C HIS A 785 3.28 11.86 -17.68
N PRO A 786 2.94 13.03 -17.06
CA PRO A 786 3.23 14.34 -17.64
C PRO A 786 4.70 14.74 -17.60
N VAL A 787 5.49 14.21 -16.64
CA VAL A 787 6.90 14.58 -16.45
C VAL A 787 7.84 13.55 -17.05
N ILE A 788 7.54 12.26 -16.90
CA ILE A 788 8.34 11.16 -17.43
C ILE A 788 7.60 10.49 -18.58
N LYS A 789 8.28 10.32 -19.72
CA LYS A 789 7.66 9.68 -20.89
C LYS A 789 7.57 8.16 -20.66
N MET A 790 6.35 7.68 -20.52
CA MET A 790 6.03 6.26 -20.34
C MET A 790 4.62 5.95 -20.87
N GLY A 791 4.19 4.68 -20.78
CA GLY A 791 2.83 4.26 -21.11
C GLY A 791 2.54 4.05 -22.59
N GLY A 792 1.26 3.92 -22.92
CA GLY A 792 0.79 3.61 -24.27
C GLY A 792 0.73 4.84 -25.18
N LYS A 793 0.82 4.62 -26.52
CA LYS A 793 0.76 5.72 -27.52
C LYS A 793 -0.56 6.52 -27.50
N GLN A 794 -1.64 5.91 -27.04
CA GLN A 794 -2.97 6.52 -26.85
C GLN A 794 -3.40 6.38 -25.39
N GLY A 795 -2.42 6.37 -24.48
CA GLY A 795 -2.63 6.06 -23.08
C GLY A 795 -3.60 6.99 -22.37
N ILE A 796 -4.21 6.49 -21.32
CA ILE A 796 -4.95 7.31 -20.36
C ILE A 796 -3.99 8.26 -19.63
N GLY A 797 -4.51 9.26 -18.97
CA GLY A 797 -3.74 10.15 -18.10
C GLY A 797 -3.16 9.39 -16.88
N PRO A 798 -2.32 10.08 -16.06
CA PRO A 798 -1.70 9.46 -14.91
C PRO A 798 -2.74 9.07 -13.86
N ILE A 799 -2.49 7.93 -13.21
CA ILE A 799 -3.31 7.39 -12.12
C ILE A 799 -2.71 7.76 -10.76
N ALA A 800 -1.40 7.89 -10.68
CA ALA A 800 -0.64 8.28 -9.50
C ALA A 800 0.24 9.50 -9.79
N ALA A 801 0.64 10.21 -8.74
CA ALA A 801 1.53 11.38 -8.87
C ALA A 801 2.97 10.99 -9.27
N ALA A 802 3.44 9.81 -8.89
CA ALA A 802 4.73 9.27 -9.31
C ALA A 802 4.60 8.34 -10.53
N PRO A 803 5.60 8.31 -11.43
CA PRO A 803 5.54 7.51 -12.65
C PRO A 803 5.31 6.01 -12.43
N TRP A 804 5.92 5.43 -11.40
CA TRP A 804 5.80 4.03 -11.00
C TRP A 804 5.13 3.83 -9.64
N GLY A 805 4.34 4.79 -9.21
CA GLY A 805 3.53 4.73 -7.99
C GLY A 805 4.36 4.42 -6.73
N SER A 806 4.37 3.17 -6.30
CA SER A 806 5.07 2.71 -5.09
C SER A 806 6.38 2.00 -5.42
N ALA A 807 7.30 2.65 -6.13
CA ALA A 807 8.50 2.07 -6.71
C ALA A 807 9.45 1.40 -5.70
N SER A 808 9.68 2.03 -4.53
CA SER A 808 10.70 1.55 -3.58
C SER A 808 10.35 0.23 -2.88
N ILE A 809 9.12 -0.25 -2.98
CA ILE A 809 8.70 -1.54 -2.42
C ILE A 809 8.60 -2.65 -3.48
N LEU A 810 8.80 -2.34 -4.75
CA LEU A 810 8.83 -3.35 -5.83
C LEU A 810 10.02 -4.34 -5.69
N PRO A 811 11.18 -3.95 -5.12
CA PRO A 811 12.25 -4.89 -4.79
C PRO A 811 11.78 -6.09 -3.95
N ILE A 812 10.76 -5.92 -3.08
CA ILE A 812 10.20 -7.01 -2.26
C ILE A 812 9.62 -8.12 -3.15
N SER A 813 8.77 -7.75 -4.11
CA SER A 813 8.16 -8.71 -5.04
C SER A 813 9.19 -9.28 -6.01
N TRP A 814 10.19 -8.49 -6.42
CA TRP A 814 11.32 -8.98 -7.21
C TRP A 814 12.08 -10.07 -6.46
N MET A 815 12.45 -9.83 -5.20
CA MET A 815 13.12 -10.79 -4.34
C MET A 815 12.28 -12.06 -4.16
N TYR A 816 10.98 -11.92 -3.86
CA TYR A 816 10.10 -13.07 -3.69
C TYR A 816 10.06 -13.95 -4.93
N ILE A 817 9.84 -13.36 -6.11
CA ILE A 817 9.76 -14.13 -7.37
C ILE A 817 11.11 -14.76 -7.71
N ALA A 818 12.22 -14.03 -7.56
CA ALA A 818 13.57 -14.52 -7.82
C ALA A 818 13.95 -15.68 -6.89
N MET A 819 13.61 -15.61 -5.61
CA MET A 819 13.93 -16.63 -4.64
C MET A 819 13.04 -17.88 -4.75
N MET A 820 11.76 -17.69 -5.08
CA MET A 820 10.81 -18.80 -5.26
C MET A 820 11.00 -19.52 -6.60
N GLY A 821 11.28 -18.78 -7.67
CA GLY A 821 11.29 -19.30 -9.03
C GLY A 821 9.94 -19.85 -9.48
N GLY A 822 9.84 -20.32 -10.70
CA GLY A 822 8.58 -20.85 -11.27
C GLY A 822 8.00 -22.04 -10.50
N GLU A 823 8.88 -22.95 -10.05
CA GLU A 823 8.48 -24.14 -9.30
C GLU A 823 8.01 -23.78 -7.89
N GLY A 824 8.77 -22.95 -7.16
CA GLY A 824 8.41 -22.53 -5.79
C GLY A 824 7.11 -21.75 -5.74
N LEU A 825 6.87 -20.83 -6.70
CA LEU A 825 5.61 -20.10 -6.81
C LEU A 825 4.42 -21.03 -7.03
N THR A 826 4.57 -22.00 -7.94
CA THR A 826 3.53 -23.01 -8.22
C THR A 826 3.26 -23.86 -6.98
N GLN A 827 4.31 -24.25 -6.26
CA GLN A 827 4.21 -25.03 -5.03
C GLN A 827 3.50 -24.24 -3.93
N ALA A 828 3.81 -22.98 -3.76
CA ALA A 828 3.14 -22.08 -2.81
C ALA A 828 1.63 -22.03 -3.05
N THR A 829 1.20 -21.84 -4.31
CA THR A 829 -0.22 -21.86 -4.69
C THR A 829 -0.90 -23.20 -4.36
N LYS A 830 -0.25 -24.31 -4.67
CA LYS A 830 -0.78 -25.66 -4.35
C LYS A 830 -0.96 -25.84 -2.84
N VAL A 831 0.00 -25.39 -2.04
CA VAL A 831 -0.05 -25.48 -0.58
C VAL A 831 -1.10 -24.55 0.00
N ALA A 832 -1.29 -23.36 -0.53
CA ALA A 832 -2.37 -22.47 -0.11
C ALA A 832 -3.76 -23.13 -0.28
N ILE A 833 -3.98 -23.82 -1.41
CA ILE A 833 -5.21 -24.59 -1.66
C ILE A 833 -5.32 -25.77 -0.69
N LEU A 834 -4.21 -26.50 -0.44
CA LEU A 834 -4.17 -27.58 0.53
C LEU A 834 -4.58 -27.09 1.93
N ASN A 835 -3.97 -25.99 2.39
CA ASN A 835 -4.19 -25.44 3.73
C ASN A 835 -5.68 -25.04 3.93
N ALA A 836 -6.29 -24.39 2.94
CA ALA A 836 -7.69 -24.01 3.00
C ALA A 836 -8.63 -25.22 3.06
N ASN A 837 -8.38 -26.22 2.22
CA ASN A 837 -9.16 -27.45 2.21
C ASN A 837 -8.97 -28.28 3.49
N TYR A 838 -7.76 -28.30 4.04
CA TYR A 838 -7.47 -28.96 5.32
C TYR A 838 -8.27 -28.32 6.46
N ILE A 839 -8.26 -26.99 6.60
CA ILE A 839 -9.07 -26.30 7.60
C ILE A 839 -10.57 -26.57 7.38
N ALA A 840 -11.06 -26.45 6.15
CA ALA A 840 -12.45 -26.70 5.83
C ALA A 840 -12.86 -28.13 6.24
N LYS A 841 -12.03 -29.13 5.98
CA LYS A 841 -12.28 -30.52 6.34
C LYS A 841 -12.23 -30.79 7.85
N ARG A 842 -11.24 -30.20 8.55
CA ARG A 842 -11.12 -30.29 10.00
C ARG A 842 -12.34 -29.72 10.72
N LEU A 843 -12.95 -28.67 10.16
CA LEU A 843 -14.06 -27.98 10.78
C LEU A 843 -15.45 -28.47 10.32
N GLU A 844 -15.53 -29.27 9.27
CA GLU A 844 -16.80 -29.68 8.64
C GLU A 844 -17.78 -30.39 9.61
N GLY A 845 -17.27 -31.15 10.59
CA GLY A 845 -18.09 -31.79 11.63
C GLY A 845 -18.61 -30.85 12.72
N HIS A 846 -18.13 -29.63 12.77
CA HIS A 846 -18.40 -28.64 13.82
C HIS A 846 -19.16 -27.41 13.29
N TYR A 847 -18.84 -27.01 12.04
CA TYR A 847 -19.38 -25.83 11.38
C TYR A 847 -19.67 -26.14 9.91
N PRO A 848 -20.79 -25.69 9.35
CA PRO A 848 -21.04 -25.80 7.91
C PRO A 848 -20.07 -24.92 7.12
N ILE A 849 -19.47 -25.46 6.05
CA ILE A 849 -18.79 -24.69 5.03
C ILE A 849 -19.83 -24.27 4.00
N LEU A 850 -20.02 -22.97 3.80
CA LEU A 850 -21.17 -22.42 3.10
C LEU A 850 -21.14 -22.71 1.59
N TYR A 851 -19.99 -22.50 0.94
CA TYR A 851 -19.83 -22.74 -0.49
C TYR A 851 -18.69 -23.72 -0.72
N LYS A 852 -18.89 -24.62 -1.68
CA LYS A 852 -17.90 -25.62 -2.13
C LYS A 852 -18.02 -25.78 -3.64
N GLY A 853 -16.89 -26.01 -4.30
CA GLY A 853 -16.84 -26.36 -5.71
C GLY A 853 -17.42 -27.75 -5.98
N LYS A 854 -17.44 -28.12 -7.25
CA LYS A 854 -18.05 -29.36 -7.79
C LYS A 854 -17.67 -30.65 -7.04
N ASN A 855 -16.43 -30.76 -6.55
CA ASN A 855 -15.93 -31.94 -5.84
C ASN A 855 -15.97 -31.78 -4.31
N GLY A 856 -16.72 -30.81 -3.80
CA GLY A 856 -16.82 -30.54 -2.37
C GLY A 856 -15.57 -29.85 -1.77
N LEU A 857 -14.70 -29.31 -2.64
CA LEU A 857 -13.47 -28.61 -2.27
C LEU A 857 -13.64 -27.08 -2.35
N VAL A 858 -12.76 -26.36 -1.66
CA VAL A 858 -12.67 -24.90 -1.73
C VAL A 858 -11.40 -24.49 -2.46
N ALA A 859 -11.30 -23.23 -2.89
CA ALA A 859 -10.08 -22.67 -3.46
C ALA A 859 -9.02 -22.45 -2.35
N HIS A 860 -8.43 -21.27 -2.25
CA HIS A 860 -7.44 -20.92 -1.21
C HIS A 860 -8.07 -20.33 0.06
N GLU A 861 -9.38 -20.21 0.13
CA GLU A 861 -10.14 -19.65 1.23
C GLU A 861 -11.48 -20.37 1.37
N CYS A 862 -12.10 -20.30 2.55
CA CYS A 862 -13.41 -20.90 2.81
C CYS A 862 -14.30 -20.01 3.68
N ILE A 863 -15.62 -20.15 3.49
CA ILE A 863 -16.62 -19.44 4.28
C ILE A 863 -17.27 -20.41 5.27
N ILE A 864 -17.15 -20.11 6.55
CA ILE A 864 -17.73 -20.86 7.66
C ILE A 864 -19.03 -20.20 8.07
N ASP A 865 -20.15 -20.96 8.03
CA ASP A 865 -21.49 -20.46 8.36
C ASP A 865 -21.77 -20.56 9.85
N LEU A 866 -21.97 -19.41 10.50
CA LEU A 866 -22.25 -19.31 11.94
C LEU A 866 -23.68 -18.88 12.26
N ARG A 867 -24.51 -18.66 11.24
CA ARG A 867 -25.86 -18.07 11.37
C ARG A 867 -26.80 -18.88 12.26
N GLN A 868 -26.62 -20.19 12.32
CA GLN A 868 -27.43 -21.07 13.16
C GLN A 868 -27.33 -20.77 14.65
N PHE A 869 -26.15 -20.37 15.13
CA PHE A 869 -25.86 -20.16 16.56
C PHE A 869 -26.62 -18.96 17.15
N LYS A 870 -26.97 -17.98 16.31
CA LYS A 870 -27.87 -16.89 16.73
C LYS A 870 -29.24 -17.41 17.19
N LYS A 871 -29.76 -18.46 16.54
CA LYS A 871 -31.05 -19.04 16.88
C LYS A 871 -30.96 -20.04 18.06
N THR A 872 -29.90 -20.86 18.08
CA THR A 872 -29.79 -21.95 19.07
C THR A 872 -29.22 -21.48 20.41
N ALA A 873 -28.32 -20.52 20.41
CA ALA A 873 -27.53 -20.08 21.58
C ALA A 873 -27.54 -18.56 21.83
N GLU A 874 -28.17 -17.74 20.99
CA GLU A 874 -28.04 -16.27 20.96
C GLU A 874 -26.61 -15.81 20.74
N ILE A 875 -25.72 -16.64 20.20
CA ILE A 875 -24.32 -16.32 19.89
C ILE A 875 -24.23 -15.77 18.47
N GLU A 876 -23.66 -14.60 18.33
CA GLU A 876 -23.43 -13.93 17.06
C GLU A 876 -21.99 -14.18 16.57
N VAL A 877 -21.76 -13.94 15.30
CA VAL A 877 -20.45 -14.10 14.68
C VAL A 877 -19.38 -13.25 15.38
N ASP A 878 -19.74 -12.06 15.85
CA ASP A 878 -18.83 -11.16 16.56
C ASP A 878 -18.40 -11.76 17.92
N ASP A 879 -19.27 -12.50 18.61
CA ASP A 879 -18.92 -13.19 19.87
C ASP A 879 -17.82 -14.22 19.65
N ILE A 880 -17.90 -14.99 18.56
CA ILE A 880 -16.92 -15.99 18.18
C ILE A 880 -15.60 -15.30 17.80
N ALA A 881 -15.65 -14.22 17.02
CA ALA A 881 -14.49 -13.43 16.66
C ALA A 881 -13.75 -12.87 17.90
N LYS A 882 -14.49 -12.30 18.86
CA LYS A 882 -13.89 -11.79 20.09
C LYS A 882 -13.32 -12.93 20.96
N ARG A 883 -13.95 -14.10 20.96
CA ARG A 883 -13.42 -15.26 21.71
C ARG A 883 -12.12 -15.81 21.14
N LEU A 884 -11.95 -15.77 19.80
CA LEU A 884 -10.69 -16.11 19.13
C LEU A 884 -9.50 -15.25 19.61
N ILE A 885 -9.74 -13.99 19.99
CA ILE A 885 -8.71 -13.12 20.57
C ILE A 885 -8.17 -13.70 21.90
N ASP A 886 -9.04 -14.28 22.73
CA ASP A 886 -8.62 -14.95 23.97
C ASP A 886 -7.77 -16.21 23.70
N TYR A 887 -7.98 -16.87 22.54
CA TYR A 887 -7.16 -17.98 22.06
C TYR A 887 -5.85 -17.51 21.38
N GLY A 888 -5.61 -16.18 21.31
CA GLY A 888 -4.39 -15.60 20.76
C GLY A 888 -4.37 -15.54 19.23
N PHE A 889 -5.53 -15.44 18.58
CA PHE A 889 -5.65 -15.28 17.14
C PHE A 889 -6.22 -13.92 16.74
N HIS A 890 -5.77 -13.41 15.61
CA HIS A 890 -6.51 -12.41 14.87
C HIS A 890 -7.76 -13.08 14.30
N PRO A 891 -8.98 -12.56 14.57
CA PRO A 891 -10.19 -13.13 13.99
C PRO A 891 -10.17 -13.05 12.46
N PRO A 892 -10.75 -14.04 11.75
CA PRO A 892 -11.00 -13.98 10.31
C PRO A 892 -11.92 -12.80 9.93
N THR A 893 -12.11 -12.57 8.63
CA THR A 893 -13.06 -11.58 8.13
C THR A 893 -14.50 -11.94 8.55
N VAL A 894 -15.17 -10.98 9.17
CA VAL A 894 -16.50 -11.17 9.79
C VAL A 894 -17.60 -10.60 8.91
N SER A 895 -18.69 -11.35 8.72
CA SER A 895 -19.92 -10.93 8.02
C SER A 895 -19.70 -10.40 6.60
N TRP A 896 -18.67 -10.90 5.92
CA TRP A 896 -18.39 -10.61 4.54
C TRP A 896 -17.80 -11.86 3.85
N PRO A 897 -18.15 -12.15 2.58
CA PRO A 897 -19.16 -11.47 1.75
C PRO A 897 -20.62 -11.76 2.18
N VAL A 898 -20.82 -12.72 3.06
CA VAL A 898 -22.15 -13.14 3.55
C VAL A 898 -22.31 -12.76 5.03
N ALA A 899 -23.40 -12.09 5.38
CA ALA A 899 -23.66 -11.69 6.77
C ALA A 899 -23.80 -12.90 7.70
N GLY A 900 -23.16 -12.85 8.87
CA GLY A 900 -23.21 -13.91 9.89
C GLY A 900 -22.28 -15.10 9.61
N THR A 901 -21.28 -14.91 8.75
CA THR A 901 -20.24 -15.91 8.46
C THR A 901 -18.85 -15.36 8.82
N ILE A 902 -17.87 -16.22 8.86
CA ILE A 902 -16.45 -15.84 8.84
C ILE A 902 -15.79 -16.41 7.59
N MET A 903 -14.86 -15.65 7.03
CA MET A 903 -14.09 -16.04 5.86
C MET A 903 -12.63 -16.25 6.25
N VAL A 904 -12.12 -17.43 5.98
CA VAL A 904 -10.79 -17.90 6.40
C VAL A 904 -9.91 -18.12 5.18
N GLU A 905 -8.79 -17.43 5.12
CA GLU A 905 -7.72 -17.63 4.13
C GLU A 905 -6.40 -17.93 4.87
N PRO A 906 -5.99 -19.20 4.99
CA PRO A 906 -4.66 -19.56 5.44
C PRO A 906 -3.69 -19.46 4.26
N THR A 907 -2.53 -18.83 4.46
CA THR A 907 -1.53 -18.76 3.41
C THR A 907 -0.64 -20.01 3.40
N GLU A 908 0.14 -20.19 2.35
CA GLU A 908 1.13 -21.27 2.25
C GLU A 908 2.26 -21.16 3.26
N SER A 909 2.49 -19.95 3.81
CA SER A 909 3.57 -19.73 4.79
C SER A 909 3.24 -20.22 6.21
N GLU A 910 1.99 -20.58 6.48
CA GLU A 910 1.58 -21.05 7.80
C GLU A 910 1.90 -22.54 7.99
N SER A 911 2.49 -22.88 9.13
CA SER A 911 2.80 -24.26 9.47
C SER A 911 1.53 -25.09 9.76
N LYS A 912 1.58 -26.40 9.51
CA LYS A 912 0.49 -27.31 9.90
C LYS A 912 0.14 -27.20 11.39
N GLN A 913 1.13 -27.01 12.25
CA GLN A 913 0.92 -26.82 13.69
C GLN A 913 0.06 -25.59 13.99
N GLU A 914 0.27 -24.50 13.28
CA GLU A 914 -0.52 -23.28 13.45
C GLU A 914 -1.94 -23.46 12.89
N LEU A 915 -2.09 -24.15 11.76
CA LEU A 915 -3.41 -24.51 11.21
C LEU A 915 -4.19 -25.43 12.18
N ASP A 916 -3.52 -26.41 12.77
CA ASP A 916 -4.12 -27.28 13.78
C ASP A 916 -4.55 -26.48 15.02
N ARG A 917 -3.68 -25.58 15.51
CA ARG A 917 -3.99 -24.70 16.65
C ARG A 917 -5.23 -23.84 16.40
N PHE A 918 -5.39 -23.32 15.17
CA PHE A 918 -6.55 -22.52 14.77
C PHE A 918 -7.83 -23.38 14.72
N CYS A 919 -7.74 -24.57 14.11
CA CYS A 919 -8.86 -25.51 14.08
C CYS A 919 -9.30 -25.93 15.49
N ASP A 920 -8.34 -26.27 16.35
CA ASP A 920 -8.60 -26.69 17.73
C ASP A 920 -9.26 -25.55 18.54
N ALA A 921 -8.84 -24.28 18.32
CA ALA A 921 -9.48 -23.14 18.95
C ALA A 921 -10.95 -22.99 18.53
N LEU A 922 -11.24 -23.11 17.24
CA LEU A 922 -12.63 -23.07 16.75
C LEU A 922 -13.45 -24.27 17.25
N ILE A 923 -12.88 -25.48 17.31
CA ILE A 923 -13.56 -26.66 17.85
C ILE A 923 -13.87 -26.45 19.33
N ALA A 924 -12.92 -25.93 20.13
CA ALA A 924 -13.16 -25.62 21.53
C ALA A 924 -14.26 -24.55 21.71
N ILE A 925 -14.25 -23.50 20.87
CA ILE A 925 -15.31 -22.47 20.86
C ILE A 925 -16.67 -23.12 20.51
N ARG A 926 -16.70 -24.13 19.63
CA ARG A 926 -17.94 -24.87 19.32
C ARG A 926 -18.48 -25.61 20.54
N GLU A 927 -17.62 -26.18 21.38
CA GLU A 927 -18.03 -26.79 22.65
C GLU A 927 -18.56 -25.72 23.63
N GLU A 928 -17.90 -24.56 23.75
CA GLU A 928 -18.41 -23.43 24.55
C GLU A 928 -19.81 -23.00 24.08
N ILE A 929 -20.09 -22.99 22.76
CA ILE A 929 -21.43 -22.71 22.21
C ILE A 929 -22.40 -23.83 22.60
N ARG A 930 -21.97 -25.09 22.57
CA ARG A 930 -22.82 -26.25 22.97
C ARG A 930 -23.24 -26.18 24.43
N ASP A 931 -22.37 -25.73 25.32
CA ASP A 931 -22.70 -25.50 26.73
C ASP A 931 -23.85 -24.47 26.88
N VAL A 932 -23.84 -23.44 26.05
CA VAL A 932 -24.95 -22.46 26.00
C VAL A 932 -26.22 -23.09 25.41
N GLU A 933 -26.12 -23.87 24.32
CA GLU A 933 -27.26 -24.56 23.70
C GLU A 933 -27.94 -25.53 24.66
N THR A 934 -27.18 -26.26 25.47
CA THR A 934 -27.66 -27.25 26.45
C THR A 934 -28.07 -26.64 27.79
N GLY A 935 -27.84 -25.35 28.01
CA GLY A 935 -28.16 -24.65 29.27
C GLY A 935 -27.13 -24.89 30.38
N GLN A 936 -25.94 -25.45 30.05
CA GLN A 936 -24.80 -25.55 31.00
C GLN A 936 -24.14 -24.20 31.24
N ALA A 937 -24.18 -23.30 30.25
CA ALA A 937 -23.74 -21.92 30.36
C ALA A 937 -24.90 -20.95 30.11
N ASP A 938 -24.84 -19.79 30.75
CA ASP A 938 -25.88 -18.76 30.62
C ASP A 938 -25.83 -18.13 29.21
N ARG A 939 -26.99 -17.81 28.63
CA ARG A 939 -27.10 -17.27 27.26
C ARG A 939 -26.52 -15.87 27.12
N ARG A 940 -26.50 -15.05 28.17
CA ARG A 940 -26.06 -13.62 28.14
C ARG A 940 -24.78 -13.37 28.89
N ASN A 941 -24.48 -14.19 29.91
CA ASN A 941 -23.28 -14.08 30.73
C ASN A 941 -22.45 -15.36 30.59
N ASN A 942 -21.64 -15.43 29.54
CA ASN A 942 -20.82 -16.59 29.20
C ASN A 942 -19.46 -16.15 28.61
N LEU A 943 -18.59 -17.11 28.36
CA LEU A 943 -17.23 -16.91 27.83
C LEU A 943 -17.19 -16.11 26.51
N LEU A 944 -18.14 -16.37 25.59
CA LEU A 944 -18.17 -15.72 24.29
C LEU A 944 -18.73 -14.27 24.35
N LYS A 945 -19.81 -14.08 25.13
CA LYS A 945 -20.42 -12.75 25.29
C LYS A 945 -19.52 -11.75 26.00
N ASN A 946 -18.67 -12.24 26.90
CA ASN A 946 -17.79 -11.40 27.69
C ASN A 946 -16.37 -11.29 27.10
N ALA A 947 -16.07 -11.97 26.01
CA ALA A 947 -14.79 -11.86 25.30
C ALA A 947 -14.64 -10.51 24.55
N PRO A 948 -13.40 -10.01 24.39
CA PRO A 948 -12.15 -10.56 24.89
C PRO A 948 -11.90 -10.19 26.37
N HIS A 949 -11.16 -11.03 27.09
CA HIS A 949 -10.87 -10.86 28.52
C HIS A 949 -9.54 -10.13 28.72
N THR A 950 -9.59 -8.93 29.29
CA THR A 950 -8.43 -8.10 29.58
C THR A 950 -7.82 -8.42 30.94
N THR A 951 -6.57 -8.00 31.18
CA THR A 951 -5.92 -8.07 32.49
C THR A 951 -6.72 -7.32 33.56
N LEU A 952 -7.28 -6.14 33.20
CA LEU A 952 -8.08 -5.33 34.11
C LEU A 952 -9.31 -6.11 34.59
N ALA A 953 -10.08 -6.71 33.69
CA ALA A 953 -11.25 -7.51 34.02
C ALA A 953 -10.96 -8.67 34.97
N LEU A 954 -9.72 -9.19 35.00
CA LEU A 954 -9.29 -10.26 35.90
C LEU A 954 -8.94 -9.77 37.30
N THR A 955 -8.54 -8.52 37.42
CA THR A 955 -8.10 -7.95 38.72
C THR A 955 -9.27 -7.32 39.48
N GLU A 956 -10.38 -7.08 38.82
CA GLU A 956 -11.64 -6.61 39.43
C GLU A 956 -12.40 -7.74 40.12
N GLU A 957 -13.50 -7.42 40.78
CA GLU A 957 -14.41 -8.41 41.37
C GLU A 957 -14.96 -9.32 40.27
N TRP A 958 -14.88 -10.65 40.51
CA TRP A 958 -15.29 -11.65 39.54
C TRP A 958 -16.67 -12.18 39.86
N ASP A 959 -17.68 -11.67 39.20
CA ASP A 959 -19.08 -12.05 39.34
C ASP A 959 -19.62 -12.97 38.21
N ARG A 960 -18.69 -13.49 37.37
CA ARG A 960 -19.06 -14.30 36.19
C ARG A 960 -19.23 -15.78 36.57
N PRO A 961 -20.17 -16.50 35.90
CA PRO A 961 -20.49 -17.90 36.20
C PRO A 961 -19.44 -18.94 35.73
N TYR A 962 -18.26 -18.50 35.33
CA TYR A 962 -17.12 -19.32 34.91
C TYR A 962 -15.82 -18.82 35.55
N SER A 963 -14.78 -19.65 35.56
CA SER A 963 -13.53 -19.32 36.22
C SER A 963 -12.68 -18.33 35.41
N ARG A 964 -11.84 -17.54 36.12
CA ARG A 964 -10.81 -16.70 35.48
C ARG A 964 -9.92 -17.52 34.58
N GLN A 965 -9.56 -18.75 34.99
CA GLN A 965 -8.73 -19.63 34.19
C GLN A 965 -9.38 -19.99 32.83
N GLN A 966 -10.65 -20.35 32.81
CA GLN A 966 -11.39 -20.64 31.57
C GLN A 966 -11.48 -19.40 30.68
N ALA A 967 -11.59 -18.20 31.27
CA ALA A 967 -11.62 -16.96 30.54
C ALA A 967 -10.36 -16.72 29.71
N VAL A 968 -9.18 -16.82 30.33
CA VAL A 968 -7.94 -16.31 29.73
C VAL A 968 -6.96 -17.38 29.30
N PHE A 969 -7.04 -18.61 29.81
CA PHE A 969 -6.19 -19.74 29.45
C PHE A 969 -7.05 -20.92 28.93
N PRO A 970 -7.76 -20.73 27.83
CA PRO A 970 -8.68 -21.75 27.33
C PRO A 970 -7.95 -23.04 26.86
N ASN A 971 -6.65 -22.97 26.58
CA ASN A 971 -5.82 -24.14 26.24
C ASN A 971 -4.41 -24.04 26.81
N GLN A 972 -3.59 -25.10 26.62
CA GLN A 972 -2.21 -25.14 27.14
C GLN A 972 -1.32 -24.09 26.48
N TRP A 973 -1.46 -23.89 25.15
CA TRP A 973 -0.63 -22.93 24.42
C TRP A 973 -0.79 -21.50 24.98
N THR A 974 -2.03 -21.07 25.31
CA THR A 974 -2.29 -19.74 25.85
C THR A 974 -1.73 -19.51 27.24
N ARG A 975 -1.39 -20.56 27.98
CA ARG A 975 -0.68 -20.43 29.28
C ARG A 975 0.76 -20.00 29.10
N GLU A 976 1.39 -20.42 28.00
CA GLU A 976 2.80 -20.16 27.71
C GLU A 976 2.97 -18.91 26.84
N ASN A 977 1.99 -18.61 25.98
CA ASN A 977 2.09 -17.60 24.93
C ASN A 977 0.86 -16.65 24.92
N LYS A 978 0.47 -16.11 26.08
CA LYS A 978 -0.74 -15.28 26.19
C LYS A 978 -0.55 -13.91 25.58
N PHE A 979 -1.38 -13.60 24.58
CA PHE A 979 -1.66 -12.22 24.16
C PHE A 979 -2.72 -11.61 25.09
N TRP A 980 -2.46 -10.43 25.62
CA TRP A 980 -3.37 -9.70 26.46
C TRP A 980 -4.02 -8.55 25.69
N PRO A 981 -5.32 -8.62 25.35
CA PRO A 981 -6.00 -7.50 24.72
C PRO A 981 -5.98 -6.28 25.65
N ALA A 982 -5.63 -5.12 25.06
CA ALA A 982 -5.47 -3.88 25.81
C ALA A 982 -6.82 -3.30 26.28
N VAL A 983 -7.91 -3.64 25.60
CA VAL A 983 -9.28 -3.18 25.88
C VAL A 983 -10.27 -4.34 25.77
N GLY A 984 -11.40 -4.23 26.47
CA GLY A 984 -12.53 -5.12 26.32
C GLY A 984 -13.31 -4.86 25.01
N ARG A 985 -14.47 -5.48 24.84
CA ARG A 985 -15.34 -5.26 23.70
C ARG A 985 -15.70 -3.79 23.55
N ILE A 986 -15.50 -3.22 22.37
CA ILE A 986 -15.68 -1.80 22.11
C ILE A 986 -17.14 -1.46 21.77
N ASP A 987 -17.68 -0.40 22.36
CA ASP A 987 -18.98 0.16 21.99
C ASP A 987 -18.89 0.96 20.69
N GLN A 988 -19.23 0.27 19.58
CA GLN A 988 -19.20 0.83 18.25
C GLN A 988 -20.18 2.00 18.07
N ALA A 989 -21.39 1.85 18.66
CA ALA A 989 -22.46 2.83 18.51
C ALA A 989 -22.18 4.12 19.30
N TYR A 990 -21.54 4.01 20.45
CA TYR A 990 -21.10 5.17 21.22
C TYR A 990 -20.11 6.03 20.43
N GLY A 991 -19.06 5.41 19.87
CA GLY A 991 -18.02 6.12 19.12
C GLY A 991 -18.54 6.84 17.86
N ASP A 992 -19.56 6.28 17.17
CA ASP A 992 -20.16 6.96 16.01
C ASP A 992 -21.08 8.12 16.39
N ARG A 993 -21.69 8.05 17.58
CA ARG A 993 -22.57 9.12 18.12
C ARG A 993 -21.76 10.27 18.72
N HIS A 994 -20.61 9.98 19.32
CA HIS A 994 -19.72 10.92 20.01
C HIS A 994 -18.37 10.96 19.28
N LEU A 995 -18.39 11.35 18.02
CA LEU A 995 -17.21 11.27 17.15
C LEU A 995 -16.10 12.22 17.61
N VAL A 996 -14.97 11.67 18.03
CA VAL A 996 -13.72 12.37 18.29
C VAL A 996 -12.63 11.68 17.46
N CYS A 997 -12.00 12.41 16.55
CA CYS A 997 -10.98 11.90 15.61
C CYS A 997 -9.59 12.51 15.84
N THR A 998 -9.34 13.07 17.00
CA THR A 998 -8.07 13.61 17.46
C THR A 998 -7.73 13.05 18.84
N CYS A 999 -6.48 13.20 19.27
CA CYS A 999 -6.05 12.82 20.61
C CYS A 999 -6.93 13.50 21.67
N LEU A 1000 -7.35 12.73 22.66
CA LEU A 1000 -8.17 13.28 23.74
C LEU A 1000 -7.38 14.28 24.60
N PRO A 1001 -8.01 15.35 25.10
CA PRO A 1001 -7.39 16.21 26.12
C PRO A 1001 -6.97 15.40 27.34
N MET A 1002 -5.93 15.85 28.05
CA MET A 1002 -5.37 15.11 29.19
C MET A 1002 -6.35 14.92 30.36
N ASP A 1003 -7.25 15.85 30.56
CA ASP A 1003 -8.30 15.74 31.54
C ASP A 1003 -9.31 14.63 31.27
N ALA A 1004 -9.49 14.26 30.01
CA ALA A 1004 -10.32 13.11 29.63
C ALA A 1004 -9.73 11.74 30.07
N TYR A 1005 -8.44 11.69 30.40
CA TYR A 1005 -7.79 10.49 30.98
C TYR A 1005 -7.75 10.50 32.51
N THR A 1006 -8.16 11.60 33.15
CA THR A 1006 -8.12 11.79 34.63
C THR A 1006 -9.48 11.76 35.29
N SER A 1007 -10.57 11.87 34.53
CA SER A 1007 -11.94 11.80 35.07
C SER A 1007 -12.36 10.36 35.30
N ASN A 1008 -12.07 9.84 36.47
CA ASN A 1008 -12.77 8.70 37.09
C ASN A 1008 -13.95 9.26 37.94
N ASP A 1009 -14.94 9.92 37.30
CA ASP A 1009 -16.21 10.25 37.90
C ASP A 1009 -17.37 9.69 37.05
#